data_e6bf25b2f0464c80ee971aade6afd5f8
#
_entry.id   e6bf25b2f0464c80ee971aade6afd5f8
#
_cell.length_a   1.000
_cell.length_b   1.000
_cell.length_c   1.000
_cell.angle_alpha   90.00
_cell.angle_beta   90.00
_cell.angle_gamma   90.00
#
_symmetry.space_group_name_H-M   'P 1'
#
loop_
_entity.id
_entity.type
_entity.pdbx_description
1 polymer ?
#
loop_
_entity_poly.entity_id
_entity_poly.type
_entity_poly.pdbx_seq_one_letter_code
_entity_poly.pdbx_strand_id
1 'polypeptide(L)'
;MGKYWYQKQLRMVQTVLRETDIVNYNAKAVVEYMEKSNANCIIINAGGIVDFFHSGLDGANLNPFMTNEDILGDLVREAHAKEIKVICRIDFRGAEKDFFRAHPDWFSCEEDGSPKMMSSLIKSEVDIYLPCYNSRYMNEQAMEFTRSVFRQYDIDGIWENALGMPQGVCYCSRCREKYRKDMNKELPTAQQIKNPLVYEEYRKWKYQCALQHIDRIKNTVKEFGNDKAYAAEIFGFLRTAEREAINVLDLDMARDSFDYLVTPAMVSQEAVPASYASGLVYPGSIVKHMKMISKNKQSVLLFGNNGGTLRYVKDPVVENKIWLWEAVSAGGGFWNCLFNGQHPAATHDNRAAYISKPMYDFLHENENILEYNLPIAEAAIYVSKPTRDIFGNSLNFSKDQFCFNMKGIEKILVEKHIQFVHIPGHINISLEELKPYRVIILPNVKCMSANEIEIFKEYVKEGGRIIASFETSLYDENGNKRNDFGLSEVLGVTSTGTVEDTTVDCYQLIKDTESALLKGIKDTQLLANAEHTLLVNALPGAKAVTTYIPVIRNQPPEKAWIRRMDTVYPVSLTNTFGKGTVVYFAFPIGRALYNYAHDDFVQLFENALDMTLEEDFMIKTNAPASVHIQVISTGEEQNGVMMSLVNHTGTMYRPVHQLVSVHQIEVDIKVRHSPKELRILKAESPVVFKETRNDNGTVTIKFVLDRLDEFAAVWMKM
;
A
#
# COMPACT_ATOMS: atom_id res chain seq x y z
N MET A 1 -19.01 -12.04 -22.13
CA MET A 1 -18.26 -10.95 -22.77
C MET A 1 -16.78 -11.28 -22.64
N GLY A 2 -15.99 -11.18 -23.74
CA GLY A 2 -14.55 -11.40 -23.66
C GLY A 2 -13.91 -10.35 -22.75
N LYS A 3 -12.85 -10.75 -22.05
CA LYS A 3 -12.07 -9.83 -21.21
C LYS A 3 -11.37 -8.75 -22.02
N TYR A 4 -11.37 -7.54 -21.51
CA TYR A 4 -10.48 -6.51 -22.01
C TYR A 4 -9.02 -6.86 -21.70
N TRP A 5 -8.09 -6.45 -22.54
CA TRP A 5 -6.66 -6.76 -22.41
C TRP A 5 -6.06 -6.29 -21.06
N TYR A 6 -6.52 -5.16 -20.51
CA TYR A 6 -6.05 -4.62 -19.25
C TYR A 6 -6.58 -5.37 -17.99
N GLN A 7 -7.47 -6.33 -18.19
CA GLN A 7 -7.93 -7.25 -17.14
C GLN A 7 -7.08 -8.53 -17.07
N LYS A 8 -6.24 -8.76 -18.08
CA LYS A 8 -5.27 -9.87 -18.10
C LYS A 8 -3.99 -9.49 -17.34
N GLN A 9 -3.10 -10.46 -17.14
CA GLN A 9 -1.82 -10.22 -16.47
C GLN A 9 -0.98 -9.18 -17.21
N LEU A 10 -0.66 -8.07 -16.54
CA LEU A 10 0.12 -6.97 -17.10
C LEU A 10 1.60 -7.13 -16.79
N ARG A 11 2.44 -7.10 -17.81
CA ARG A 11 3.90 -7.08 -17.77
C ARG A 11 4.38 -5.85 -18.53
N MET A 12 4.52 -4.74 -17.79
CA MET A 12 4.64 -3.42 -18.40
C MET A 12 6.08 -2.90 -18.37
N VAL A 13 6.45 -2.16 -19.41
CA VAL A 13 7.70 -1.38 -19.45
C VAL A 13 7.37 0.07 -19.76
N GLN A 14 8.09 0.99 -19.16
CA GLN A 14 8.08 2.39 -19.55
C GLN A 14 9.48 2.83 -19.96
N THR A 15 9.56 3.48 -21.10
CA THR A 15 10.71 4.30 -21.47
C THR A 15 10.40 5.73 -21.06
N VAL A 16 10.99 6.19 -19.94
CA VAL A 16 10.78 7.56 -19.45
C VAL A 16 11.67 8.49 -20.24
N LEU A 17 11.16 8.94 -21.39
CA LEU A 17 11.92 9.79 -22.32
C LEU A 17 12.11 11.18 -21.73
N ARG A 18 13.35 11.67 -21.83
CA ARG A 18 13.69 13.09 -21.68
C ARG A 18 13.59 13.76 -23.04
N GLU A 19 13.61 15.07 -23.08
CA GLU A 19 13.54 15.84 -24.31
C GLU A 19 14.58 15.38 -25.36
N THR A 20 15.80 15.12 -24.93
CA THR A 20 16.91 14.69 -25.80
C THR A 20 16.82 13.23 -26.26
N ASP A 21 16.04 12.39 -25.61
CA ASP A 21 15.97 10.96 -25.92
C ASP A 21 15.24 10.66 -27.24
N ILE A 22 14.54 11.63 -27.80
CA ILE A 22 13.87 11.48 -29.10
C ILE A 22 14.84 11.60 -30.28
N VAL A 23 16.03 12.13 -30.06
CA VAL A 23 17.04 12.20 -31.09
C VAL A 23 17.50 10.78 -31.42
N ASN A 24 17.34 10.38 -32.68
CA ASN A 24 17.60 9.01 -33.15
C ASN A 24 16.77 7.94 -32.41
N TYR A 25 15.51 8.23 -32.11
CA TYR A 25 14.61 7.26 -31.51
C TYR A 25 14.49 6.00 -32.37
N ASN A 26 14.60 4.83 -31.73
CA ASN A 26 14.57 3.55 -32.41
C ASN A 26 13.44 2.65 -31.86
N ALA A 27 12.23 2.81 -32.41
CA ALA A 27 11.03 2.05 -32.04
C ALA A 27 11.26 0.53 -32.14
N LYS A 28 11.96 0.06 -33.17
CA LYS A 28 12.25 -1.36 -33.37
C LYS A 28 13.13 -1.92 -32.26
N ALA A 29 14.19 -1.20 -31.83
CA ALA A 29 15.03 -1.63 -30.73
C ALA A 29 14.28 -1.63 -29.38
N VAL A 30 13.34 -0.71 -29.20
CA VAL A 30 12.45 -0.70 -28.02
C VAL A 30 11.56 -1.95 -28.02
N VAL A 31 10.92 -2.28 -29.13
CA VAL A 31 10.06 -3.46 -29.25
C VAL A 31 10.85 -4.76 -29.10
N GLU A 32 12.06 -4.86 -29.67
CA GLU A 32 12.94 -6.00 -29.45
C GLU A 32 13.30 -6.20 -27.96
N TYR A 33 13.48 -5.10 -27.22
CA TYR A 33 13.69 -5.17 -25.77
C TYR A 33 12.45 -5.70 -25.05
N MET A 34 11.25 -5.27 -25.46
CA MET A 34 9.98 -5.76 -24.92
C MET A 34 9.83 -7.28 -25.12
N GLU A 35 10.06 -7.75 -26.36
CA GLU A 35 10.00 -9.19 -26.68
C GLU A 35 11.00 -10.01 -25.85
N LYS A 36 12.26 -9.56 -25.78
CA LYS A 36 13.31 -10.22 -25.00
C LYS A 36 13.00 -10.27 -23.50
N SER A 37 12.21 -9.33 -23.00
CA SER A 37 11.80 -9.23 -21.60
C SER A 37 10.48 -9.96 -21.31
N ASN A 38 9.78 -10.52 -22.31
CA ASN A 38 8.41 -11.02 -22.18
C ASN A 38 7.39 -9.99 -21.68
N ALA A 39 7.61 -8.70 -21.98
CA ALA A 39 6.69 -7.63 -21.66
C ALA A 39 5.57 -7.56 -22.72
N ASN A 40 4.34 -7.22 -22.30
CA ASN A 40 3.16 -7.18 -23.15
C ASN A 40 2.51 -5.79 -23.29
N CYS A 41 3.05 -4.79 -22.60
CA CYS A 41 2.55 -3.41 -22.66
C CYS A 41 3.67 -2.40 -22.47
N ILE A 42 3.70 -1.37 -23.32
CA ILE A 42 4.66 -0.27 -23.23
C ILE A 42 3.96 1.05 -22.91
N ILE A 43 4.61 1.87 -22.08
CA ILE A 43 4.20 3.23 -21.81
C ILE A 43 5.22 4.20 -22.40
N ILE A 44 4.75 5.16 -23.20
CA ILE A 44 5.58 6.19 -23.81
C ILE A 44 5.04 7.60 -23.53
N ASN A 45 5.91 8.58 -23.40
CA ASN A 45 5.51 9.98 -23.23
C ASN A 45 4.76 10.50 -24.45
N ALA A 46 3.55 11.06 -24.24
CA ALA A 46 2.84 11.83 -25.28
C ALA A 46 2.97 13.33 -25.05
N GLY A 47 2.75 13.80 -23.81
CA GLY A 47 2.91 15.24 -23.55
C GLY A 47 2.24 15.75 -22.28
N GLY A 48 2.04 17.05 -22.26
CA GLY A 48 1.49 17.82 -21.14
C GLY A 48 2.46 18.90 -20.70
N ILE A 49 3.51 18.59 -19.92
CA ILE A 49 4.58 19.56 -19.61
C ILE A 49 5.44 19.80 -20.86
N VAL A 50 5.80 18.73 -21.57
CA VAL A 50 6.54 18.76 -22.85
C VAL A 50 5.90 17.76 -23.79
N ASP A 51 5.55 18.20 -25.01
CA ASP A 51 4.81 17.40 -25.98
C ASP A 51 5.79 16.65 -26.92
N PHE A 52 5.52 15.38 -27.14
CA PHE A 52 6.31 14.47 -27.96
C PHE A 52 5.66 14.18 -29.32
N PHE A 53 4.63 14.95 -29.68
CA PHE A 53 3.97 14.94 -31.00
C PHE A 53 3.28 16.29 -31.23
N HIS A 54 2.92 16.58 -32.46
CA HIS A 54 2.19 17.80 -32.82
C HIS A 54 0.69 17.65 -32.48
N SER A 55 0.28 18.12 -31.31
CA SER A 55 -1.12 18.05 -30.85
C SER A 55 -2.05 19.01 -31.63
N GLY A 56 -1.51 20.06 -32.22
CA GLY A 56 -2.26 21.13 -32.88
C GLY A 56 -2.99 22.08 -31.93
N LEU A 57 -2.71 21.99 -30.63
CA LEU A 57 -3.36 22.85 -29.62
C LEU A 57 -2.61 24.15 -29.40
N ASP A 58 -3.35 25.23 -29.14
CA ASP A 58 -2.77 26.50 -28.75
C ASP A 58 -2.02 26.35 -27.42
N GLY A 59 -0.80 26.87 -27.38
CA GLY A 59 0.04 26.78 -26.19
C GLY A 59 0.69 25.39 -25.96
N ALA A 60 0.67 24.53 -26.96
CA ALA A 60 1.42 23.25 -26.91
C ALA A 60 2.90 23.55 -26.69
N ASN A 61 3.53 22.90 -25.67
CA ASN A 61 4.96 23.01 -25.40
C ASN A 61 5.71 21.90 -26.12
N LEU A 62 5.87 22.07 -27.43
CA LEU A 62 6.55 21.06 -28.25
C LEU A 62 8.00 20.87 -27.80
N ASN A 63 8.42 19.62 -27.69
CA ASN A 63 9.78 19.24 -27.37
C ASN A 63 10.78 19.95 -28.34
N PRO A 64 11.75 20.72 -27.82
CA PRO A 64 12.67 21.50 -28.67
C PRO A 64 13.59 20.64 -29.54
N PHE A 65 13.71 19.35 -29.26
CA PHE A 65 14.48 18.39 -30.03
C PHE A 65 13.67 17.60 -31.05
N MET A 66 12.35 17.94 -31.18
CA MET A 66 11.49 17.27 -32.18
C MET A 66 12.07 17.43 -33.59
N THR A 67 12.14 16.30 -34.28
CA THR A 67 12.45 16.21 -35.72
C THR A 67 11.15 16.01 -36.51
N ASN A 68 11.25 15.76 -37.80
CA ASN A 68 10.08 15.36 -38.62
C ASN A 68 9.69 13.89 -38.44
N GLU A 69 10.38 13.15 -37.57
CA GLU A 69 10.11 11.74 -37.31
C GLU A 69 8.89 11.60 -36.37
N ASP A 70 8.00 10.68 -36.69
CA ASP A 70 6.81 10.36 -35.90
C ASP A 70 7.09 9.19 -34.94
N ILE A 71 7.77 9.49 -33.81
CA ILE A 71 8.19 8.49 -32.84
C ILE A 71 7.03 7.70 -32.22
N LEU A 72 5.86 8.33 -32.04
CA LEU A 72 4.66 7.65 -31.49
C LEU A 72 4.06 6.71 -32.52
N GLY A 73 3.86 7.16 -33.75
CA GLY A 73 3.33 6.34 -34.83
C GLY A 73 4.23 5.15 -35.16
N ASP A 74 5.54 5.36 -35.17
CA ASP A 74 6.52 4.30 -35.38
C ASP A 74 6.47 3.26 -34.26
N LEU A 75 6.41 3.68 -33.00
CA LEU A 75 6.32 2.76 -31.87
C LEU A 75 5.00 1.97 -31.89
N VAL A 76 3.86 2.62 -32.13
CA VAL A 76 2.54 1.96 -32.20
C VAL A 76 2.56 0.87 -33.28
N ARG A 77 3.08 1.17 -34.47
CA ARG A 77 3.15 0.20 -35.58
C ARG A 77 4.03 -1.00 -35.23
N GLU A 78 5.24 -0.77 -34.72
CA GLU A 78 6.17 -1.85 -34.38
C GLU A 78 5.65 -2.70 -33.20
N ALA A 79 5.07 -2.07 -32.18
CA ALA A 79 4.52 -2.76 -31.01
C ALA A 79 3.30 -3.60 -31.36
N HIS A 80 2.34 -3.05 -32.13
CA HIS A 80 1.13 -3.79 -32.54
C HIS A 80 1.47 -4.97 -33.46
N ALA A 81 2.52 -4.87 -34.30
CA ALA A 81 3.00 -5.99 -35.09
C ALA A 81 3.48 -7.19 -34.25
N LYS A 82 3.71 -6.97 -32.94
CA LYS A 82 4.12 -7.97 -31.94
C LYS A 82 3.06 -8.19 -30.84
N GLU A 83 1.84 -7.75 -31.05
CA GLU A 83 0.71 -7.84 -30.10
C GLU A 83 0.99 -7.14 -28.75
N ILE A 84 1.97 -6.21 -28.72
CA ILE A 84 2.30 -5.41 -27.55
C ILE A 84 1.39 -4.19 -27.52
N LYS A 85 0.76 -3.94 -26.36
CA LYS A 85 -0.12 -2.80 -26.13
C LYS A 85 0.66 -1.51 -25.90
N VAL A 86 0.13 -0.37 -26.37
CA VAL A 86 0.77 0.94 -26.24
C VAL A 86 -0.12 1.87 -25.44
N ILE A 87 0.40 2.37 -24.31
CA ILE A 87 -0.22 3.39 -23.47
C ILE A 87 0.56 4.69 -23.61
N CYS A 88 -0.13 5.78 -23.84
CA CYS A 88 0.47 7.11 -23.83
C CYS A 88 0.42 7.73 -22.44
N ARG A 89 1.58 8.18 -21.96
CA ARG A 89 1.72 8.94 -20.73
C ARG A 89 1.41 10.42 -21.00
N ILE A 90 0.48 10.97 -20.22
CA ILE A 90 0.19 12.40 -20.16
C ILE A 90 0.62 12.96 -18.80
N ASP A 91 1.03 14.24 -18.75
CA ASP A 91 1.51 14.87 -17.51
C ASP A 91 1.08 16.34 -17.44
N PHE A 92 -0.07 16.58 -16.84
CA PHE A 92 -0.64 17.92 -16.66
C PHE A 92 -0.40 18.50 -15.25
N ARG A 93 0.54 17.95 -14.47
CA ARG A 93 0.84 18.44 -13.12
C ARG A 93 1.57 19.78 -13.07
N GLY A 94 1.98 20.32 -14.20
CA GLY A 94 2.69 21.58 -14.26
C GLY A 94 2.79 22.15 -15.68
N ALA A 95 3.27 23.36 -15.77
CA ALA A 95 3.65 23.99 -17.04
C ALA A 95 4.82 24.95 -16.84
N GLU A 96 5.56 25.22 -17.90
CA GLU A 96 6.68 26.15 -17.90
C GLU A 96 6.24 27.61 -17.89
N LYS A 97 7.23 28.49 -17.68
CA LYS A 97 7.03 29.93 -17.45
C LYS A 97 6.29 30.65 -18.56
N ASP A 98 6.55 30.35 -19.82
CA ASP A 98 5.93 31.08 -20.94
C ASP A 98 4.45 30.70 -21.08
N PHE A 99 4.10 29.44 -20.85
CA PHE A 99 2.71 28.99 -20.78
C PHE A 99 1.97 29.62 -19.58
N PHE A 100 2.62 29.65 -18.41
CA PHE A 100 2.07 30.36 -17.24
C PHE A 100 1.80 31.83 -17.52
N ARG A 101 2.74 32.54 -18.17
CA ARG A 101 2.57 33.96 -18.51
C ARG A 101 1.42 34.22 -19.48
N ALA A 102 1.17 33.30 -20.40
CA ALA A 102 0.05 33.40 -21.32
C ALA A 102 -1.32 33.15 -20.62
N HIS A 103 -1.33 32.29 -19.58
CA HIS A 103 -2.55 31.86 -18.90
C HIS A 103 -2.44 31.85 -17.37
N PRO A 104 -2.09 32.98 -16.71
CA PRO A 104 -1.81 32.99 -15.27
C PRO A 104 -3.02 32.60 -14.40
N ASP A 105 -4.23 32.79 -14.88
CA ASP A 105 -5.50 32.44 -14.21
C ASP A 105 -5.80 30.93 -14.24
N TRP A 106 -4.97 30.10 -14.93
CA TRP A 106 -5.11 28.64 -14.95
C TRP A 106 -4.33 27.96 -13.83
N PHE A 107 -3.51 28.71 -13.11
CA PHE A 107 -2.57 28.15 -12.13
C PHE A 107 -3.02 28.39 -10.69
N SER A 108 -2.53 27.55 -9.80
CA SER A 108 -2.75 27.65 -8.37
C SER A 108 -1.95 28.81 -7.79
N CYS A 109 -2.53 29.52 -6.81
CA CYS A 109 -1.82 30.59 -6.11
C CYS A 109 -1.93 30.47 -4.59
N GLU A 110 -1.00 31.10 -3.89
CA GLU A 110 -1.00 31.31 -2.47
C GLU A 110 -2.02 32.40 -2.05
N GLU A 111 -2.18 32.63 -0.75
CA GLU A 111 -3.16 33.59 -0.21
C GLU A 111 -2.84 35.02 -0.62
N ASP A 112 -1.56 35.37 -0.82
CA ASP A 112 -1.09 36.68 -1.31
C ASP A 112 -1.15 36.82 -2.83
N GLY A 113 -1.63 35.80 -3.54
CA GLY A 113 -1.75 35.78 -5.00
C GLY A 113 -0.50 35.33 -5.75
N SER A 114 0.61 35.03 -5.08
CA SER A 114 1.80 34.49 -5.72
C SER A 114 1.52 33.10 -6.30
N PRO A 115 2.08 32.74 -7.48
CA PRO A 115 1.84 31.43 -8.09
C PRO A 115 2.50 30.31 -7.30
N LYS A 116 1.82 29.17 -7.22
CA LYS A 116 2.42 27.96 -6.69
C LYS A 116 3.33 27.31 -7.71
N MET A 117 4.51 26.93 -7.25
CA MET A 117 5.53 26.28 -8.08
C MET A 117 5.87 24.89 -7.54
N MET A 118 6.32 24.02 -8.44
CA MET A 118 6.82 22.73 -8.03
C MET A 118 8.09 22.91 -7.19
N SER A 119 8.05 22.46 -5.94
CA SER A 119 9.23 22.48 -5.09
C SER A 119 10.26 21.46 -5.61
N SER A 120 11.46 21.93 -5.88
CA SER A 120 12.62 21.07 -6.15
C SER A 120 13.49 21.06 -4.90
N LEU A 121 13.99 19.88 -4.51
CA LEU A 121 15.02 19.75 -3.45
C LEU A 121 16.33 20.41 -3.87
N ILE A 122 16.51 20.64 -5.18
CA ILE A 122 17.66 21.27 -5.78
C ILE A 122 17.15 22.42 -6.63
N LYS A 123 17.85 23.54 -6.62
CA LYS A 123 17.56 24.68 -7.49
C LYS A 123 17.51 24.22 -8.95
N SER A 124 16.33 24.29 -9.54
CA SER A 124 16.09 23.91 -10.94
C SER A 124 16.36 25.09 -11.86
N GLU A 125 16.88 24.82 -13.04
CA GLU A 125 17.01 25.84 -14.11
C GLU A 125 15.66 26.17 -14.76
N VAL A 126 14.65 25.29 -14.57
CA VAL A 126 13.31 25.44 -15.15
C VAL A 126 12.27 25.60 -14.03
N ASP A 127 11.54 26.69 -14.12
CA ASP A 127 10.40 26.97 -13.23
C ASP A 127 9.16 26.22 -13.73
N ILE A 128 8.59 25.33 -12.93
CA ILE A 128 7.33 24.62 -13.21
C ILE A 128 6.22 25.15 -12.31
N TYR A 129 5.21 25.74 -12.91
CA TYR A 129 4.04 26.30 -12.26
C TYR A 129 2.96 25.23 -12.10
N LEU A 130 2.30 25.21 -10.94
CA LEU A 130 1.31 24.18 -10.60
C LEU A 130 -0.09 24.60 -11.05
N PRO A 131 -0.81 23.82 -11.86
CA PRO A 131 -2.12 24.16 -12.33
C PRO A 131 -3.17 24.07 -11.22
N CYS A 132 -4.27 24.81 -11.42
CA CYS A 132 -5.45 24.67 -10.60
C CYS A 132 -6.38 23.60 -11.19
N TYR A 133 -6.80 22.61 -10.41
CA TYR A 133 -7.70 21.54 -10.85
C TYR A 133 -9.09 22.06 -11.31
N ASN A 134 -9.46 23.29 -10.92
CA ASN A 134 -10.68 23.93 -11.37
C ASN A 134 -10.47 24.85 -12.59
N SER A 135 -9.28 24.86 -13.19
CA SER A 135 -8.93 25.67 -14.36
C SER A 135 -9.33 25.01 -15.69
N ARG A 136 -9.28 25.81 -16.76
CA ARG A 136 -9.46 25.33 -18.11
C ARG A 136 -8.35 24.39 -18.55
N TYR A 137 -7.12 24.56 -18.04
CA TYR A 137 -5.98 23.67 -18.29
C TYR A 137 -6.32 22.22 -17.95
N MET A 138 -6.84 22.00 -16.72
CA MET A 138 -7.19 20.66 -16.25
C MET A 138 -8.55 20.15 -16.76
N ASN A 139 -9.47 21.04 -17.17
CA ASN A 139 -10.85 20.65 -17.51
C ASN A 139 -11.18 20.71 -19.00
N GLU A 140 -10.39 21.40 -19.82
CA GLU A 140 -10.59 21.53 -21.25
C GLU A 140 -9.34 21.08 -22.03
N GLN A 141 -8.18 21.72 -21.77
CA GLN A 141 -6.94 21.46 -22.50
C GLN A 141 -6.49 20.00 -22.38
N ALA A 142 -6.47 19.44 -21.19
CA ALA A 142 -6.07 18.05 -20.95
C ALA A 142 -6.99 17.06 -21.70
N MET A 143 -8.31 17.34 -21.82
CA MET A 143 -9.25 16.52 -22.58
C MET A 143 -8.98 16.60 -24.09
N GLU A 144 -8.80 17.82 -24.62
CA GLU A 144 -8.51 18.00 -26.06
C GLU A 144 -7.15 17.41 -26.44
N PHE A 145 -6.16 17.52 -25.57
CA PHE A 145 -4.88 16.84 -25.76
C PHE A 145 -5.08 15.32 -25.84
N THR A 146 -5.81 14.75 -24.89
CA THR A 146 -6.12 13.32 -24.88
C THR A 146 -6.84 12.88 -26.18
N ARG A 147 -7.84 13.66 -26.66
CA ARG A 147 -8.51 13.40 -27.93
C ARG A 147 -7.55 13.51 -29.11
N SER A 148 -6.62 14.47 -29.11
CA SER A 148 -5.67 14.64 -30.20
C SER A 148 -4.73 13.43 -30.35
N VAL A 149 -4.31 12.82 -29.24
CA VAL A 149 -3.51 11.58 -29.24
C VAL A 149 -4.29 10.45 -29.91
N PHE A 150 -5.53 10.18 -29.49
CA PHE A 150 -6.37 9.12 -30.05
C PHE A 150 -6.78 9.34 -31.51
N ARG A 151 -6.94 10.60 -31.94
CA ARG A 151 -7.26 10.91 -33.35
C ARG A 151 -6.09 10.66 -34.29
N GLN A 152 -4.87 10.79 -33.79
CA GLN A 152 -3.66 10.63 -34.60
C GLN A 152 -3.06 9.22 -34.52
N TYR A 153 -3.25 8.51 -33.39
CA TYR A 153 -2.60 7.23 -33.13
C TYR A 153 -3.61 6.19 -32.61
N ASP A 154 -3.47 4.96 -33.10
CA ASP A 154 -4.24 3.82 -32.57
C ASP A 154 -3.60 3.29 -31.27
N ILE A 155 -3.59 4.09 -30.23
CA ILE A 155 -3.08 3.69 -28.92
C ILE A 155 -4.12 2.88 -28.15
N ASP A 156 -3.66 2.07 -27.18
CA ASP A 156 -4.51 1.21 -26.35
C ASP A 156 -4.97 1.86 -25.04
N GLY A 157 -4.41 2.99 -24.67
CA GLY A 157 -4.82 3.68 -23.46
C GLY A 157 -4.01 4.92 -23.11
N ILE A 158 -4.44 5.55 -22.00
CA ILE A 158 -3.78 6.70 -21.40
C ILE A 158 -3.40 6.38 -19.97
N TRP A 159 -2.23 6.83 -19.57
CA TRP A 159 -1.80 6.86 -18.20
C TRP A 159 -1.42 8.30 -17.80
N GLU A 160 -2.09 8.80 -16.74
CA GLU A 160 -1.84 10.14 -16.21
C GLU A 160 -0.80 10.11 -15.11
N ASN A 161 0.30 10.82 -15.35
CA ASN A 161 1.44 10.82 -14.46
C ASN A 161 1.24 11.67 -13.22
N ALA A 162 1.68 11.15 -12.08
CA ALA A 162 1.77 11.86 -10.80
C ALA A 162 0.54 12.72 -10.50
N LEU A 163 -0.63 12.11 -10.61
CA LEU A 163 -1.90 12.77 -10.32
C LEU A 163 -1.98 13.15 -8.85
N GLY A 164 -1.49 14.33 -8.53
CA GLY A 164 -1.43 14.88 -7.18
C GLY A 164 -1.81 16.34 -7.19
N MET A 165 -2.56 16.77 -6.18
CA MET A 165 -2.95 18.18 -6.05
C MET A 165 -1.87 18.97 -5.32
N PRO A 166 -1.62 20.22 -5.71
CA PRO A 166 -0.70 21.09 -4.96
C PRO A 166 -1.04 21.13 -3.48
N GLN A 167 -0.03 21.06 -2.62
CA GLN A 167 -0.23 21.17 -1.17
C GLN A 167 -0.94 22.48 -0.76
N GLY A 168 -1.64 22.42 0.35
CA GLY A 168 -2.34 23.56 0.91
C GLY A 168 -3.57 24.00 0.11
N VAL A 169 -4.04 25.21 0.36
CA VAL A 169 -5.20 25.80 -0.27
C VAL A 169 -4.79 26.49 -1.57
N CYS A 170 -5.57 26.32 -2.63
CA CYS A 170 -5.46 27.16 -3.83
C CYS A 170 -6.40 28.37 -3.68
N TYR A 171 -5.84 29.57 -3.63
CA TYR A 171 -6.60 30.81 -3.42
C TYR A 171 -6.98 31.53 -4.71
N CYS A 172 -6.90 30.91 -5.87
CA CYS A 172 -7.33 31.52 -7.14
C CYS A 172 -8.83 31.80 -7.12
N SER A 173 -9.25 32.74 -7.98
CA SER A 173 -10.65 33.19 -8.05
C SER A 173 -11.64 32.04 -8.29
N ARG A 174 -11.28 31.08 -9.17
CA ARG A 174 -12.11 29.89 -9.47
C ARG A 174 -12.31 28.98 -8.26
N CYS A 175 -11.26 28.75 -7.47
CA CYS A 175 -11.38 27.96 -6.25
C CYS A 175 -12.21 28.68 -5.19
N ARG A 176 -12.06 30.00 -5.02
CA ARG A 176 -12.89 30.81 -4.11
C ARG A 176 -14.37 30.73 -4.48
N GLU A 177 -14.68 30.95 -5.76
CA GLU A 177 -16.07 30.90 -6.25
C GLU A 177 -16.67 29.49 -6.12
N LYS A 178 -15.94 28.44 -6.58
CA LYS A 178 -16.40 27.05 -6.53
C LYS A 178 -16.60 26.58 -5.10
N TYR A 179 -15.65 26.86 -4.19
CA TYR A 179 -15.78 26.47 -2.79
C TYR A 179 -17.00 27.14 -2.13
N ARG A 180 -17.19 28.43 -2.38
CA ARG A 180 -18.38 29.15 -1.88
C ARG A 180 -19.68 28.52 -2.40
N LYS A 181 -19.70 28.14 -3.68
CA LYS A 181 -20.87 27.50 -4.28
C LYS A 181 -21.13 26.10 -3.72
N ASP A 182 -20.07 25.26 -3.61
CA ASP A 182 -20.20 23.88 -3.24
C ASP A 182 -20.42 23.70 -1.73
N MET A 183 -19.74 24.51 -0.91
CA MET A 183 -19.70 24.38 0.54
C MET A 183 -20.54 25.40 1.31
N ASN A 184 -21.03 26.42 0.61
CA ASN A 184 -21.71 27.60 1.21
C ASN A 184 -20.85 28.32 2.27
N LYS A 185 -19.53 28.33 2.07
CA LYS A 185 -18.52 28.89 2.98
C LYS A 185 -17.42 29.59 2.18
N GLU A 186 -16.67 30.49 2.84
CA GLU A 186 -15.42 31.03 2.27
C GLU A 186 -14.29 29.98 2.41
N LEU A 187 -13.31 30.07 1.50
CA LEU A 187 -12.10 29.26 1.62
C LEU A 187 -11.40 29.52 2.96
N PRO A 188 -10.94 28.47 3.66
CA PRO A 188 -10.19 28.66 4.90
C PRO A 188 -8.89 29.41 4.64
N THR A 189 -8.54 30.33 5.53
CA THR A 189 -7.25 31.04 5.50
C THR A 189 -6.08 30.11 5.81
N ALA A 190 -4.85 30.53 5.48
CA ALA A 190 -3.64 29.79 5.82
C ALA A 190 -3.49 29.54 7.35
N GLN A 191 -4.07 30.38 8.19
CA GLN A 191 -4.11 30.16 9.62
C GLN A 191 -5.18 29.14 10.04
N GLN A 192 -6.37 29.22 9.47
CA GLN A 192 -7.48 28.29 9.79
C GLN A 192 -7.16 26.85 9.37
N ILE A 193 -6.47 26.67 8.24
CA ILE A 193 -6.12 25.35 7.72
C ILE A 193 -5.17 24.55 8.63
N LYS A 194 -4.53 25.20 9.61
CA LYS A 194 -3.72 24.53 10.64
C LYS A 194 -4.56 23.69 11.61
N ASN A 195 -5.86 23.96 11.68
CA ASN A 195 -6.78 23.09 12.42
C ASN A 195 -7.04 21.81 11.60
N PRO A 196 -6.75 20.59 12.13
CA PRO A 196 -6.91 19.35 11.41
C PRO A 196 -8.32 19.10 10.86
N LEU A 197 -9.36 19.51 11.59
CA LEU A 197 -10.75 19.33 11.15
C LEU A 197 -11.11 20.27 9.99
N VAL A 198 -10.65 21.52 10.03
CA VAL A 198 -10.81 22.47 8.93
C VAL A 198 -10.04 22.00 7.70
N TYR A 199 -8.83 21.48 7.90
CA TYR A 199 -8.04 20.90 6.81
C TYR A 199 -8.73 19.70 6.19
N GLU A 200 -9.29 18.81 6.99
CA GLU A 200 -9.97 17.61 6.50
C GLU A 200 -11.24 17.95 5.71
N GLU A 201 -12.03 18.95 6.15
CA GLU A 201 -13.19 19.44 5.40
C GLU A 201 -12.77 19.99 4.03
N TYR A 202 -11.73 20.85 4.02
CA TYR A 202 -11.18 21.40 2.77
C TYR A 202 -10.60 20.29 1.88
N ARG A 203 -9.88 19.33 2.45
CA ARG A 203 -9.29 18.21 1.74
C ARG A 203 -10.35 17.36 1.04
N LYS A 204 -11.46 17.06 1.71
CA LYS A 204 -12.60 16.33 1.12
C LYS A 204 -13.17 17.06 -0.10
N TRP A 205 -13.34 18.37 -0.03
CA TRP A 205 -13.80 19.17 -1.17
C TRP A 205 -12.78 19.19 -2.32
N LYS A 206 -11.53 19.44 -2.00
CA LYS A 206 -10.42 19.44 -2.96
C LYS A 206 -10.31 18.08 -3.67
N TYR A 207 -10.52 17.03 -2.94
CA TYR A 207 -10.57 15.67 -3.45
C TYR A 207 -11.68 15.48 -4.49
N GLN A 208 -12.89 16.00 -4.24
CA GLN A 208 -13.98 15.95 -5.22
C GLN A 208 -13.63 16.68 -6.51
N CYS A 209 -12.88 17.78 -6.44
CA CYS A 209 -12.38 18.47 -7.62
C CYS A 209 -11.44 17.59 -8.46
N ALA A 210 -10.57 16.82 -7.80
CA ALA A 210 -9.68 15.89 -8.49
C ALA A 210 -10.44 14.70 -9.11
N LEU A 211 -11.41 14.13 -8.42
CA LEU A 211 -12.27 13.09 -8.97
C LEU A 211 -13.01 13.55 -10.24
N GLN A 212 -13.52 14.78 -10.24
CA GLN A 212 -14.17 15.34 -11.42
C GLN A 212 -13.22 15.44 -12.63
N HIS A 213 -11.94 15.74 -12.40
CA HIS A 213 -10.92 15.70 -13.45
C HIS A 213 -10.69 14.27 -13.96
N ILE A 214 -10.45 13.32 -13.04
CA ILE A 214 -10.24 11.90 -13.36
C ILE A 214 -11.39 11.35 -14.20
N ASP A 215 -12.63 11.61 -13.80
CA ASP A 215 -13.83 11.13 -14.52
C ASP A 215 -13.94 11.76 -15.91
N ARG A 216 -13.53 13.01 -16.08
CA ARG A 216 -13.51 13.65 -17.42
C ARG A 216 -12.47 13.00 -18.33
N ILE A 217 -11.23 12.77 -17.86
CA ILE A 217 -10.20 12.08 -18.65
C ILE A 217 -10.68 10.66 -18.99
N LYS A 218 -11.18 9.90 -18.01
CA LYS A 218 -11.77 8.57 -18.24
C LYS A 218 -12.82 8.60 -19.34
N ASN A 219 -13.81 9.49 -19.23
CA ASN A 219 -14.89 9.60 -20.22
C ASN A 219 -14.34 9.96 -21.59
N THR A 220 -13.36 10.86 -21.67
CA THR A 220 -12.67 11.20 -22.93
C THR A 220 -11.97 10.01 -23.54
N VAL A 221 -11.28 9.17 -22.75
CA VAL A 221 -10.67 7.92 -23.25
C VAL A 221 -11.73 6.96 -23.78
N LYS A 222 -12.86 6.83 -23.06
CA LYS A 222 -13.95 5.92 -23.45
C LYS A 222 -14.75 6.39 -24.68
N GLU A 223 -14.61 7.63 -25.13
CA GLU A 223 -15.11 8.09 -26.43
C GLU A 223 -14.53 7.27 -27.61
N PHE A 224 -13.32 6.72 -27.45
CA PHE A 224 -12.57 5.96 -28.44
C PHE A 224 -12.69 4.43 -28.33
N GLY A 225 -13.40 3.94 -27.32
CA GLY A 225 -13.69 2.52 -27.12
C GLY A 225 -13.59 2.07 -25.67
N ASN A 226 -14.41 1.10 -25.28
CA ASN A 226 -14.37 0.53 -23.93
C ASN A 226 -13.11 -0.31 -23.69
N ASP A 227 -12.44 -0.76 -24.73
CA ASP A 227 -11.17 -1.47 -24.72
C ASP A 227 -9.94 -0.56 -24.54
N LYS A 228 -10.12 0.76 -24.66
CA LYS A 228 -9.06 1.73 -24.38
C LYS A 228 -8.94 1.94 -22.86
N ALA A 229 -7.74 1.70 -22.30
CA ALA A 229 -7.51 1.73 -20.86
C ALA A 229 -7.22 3.14 -20.33
N TYR A 230 -7.65 3.41 -19.11
CA TYR A 230 -7.25 4.59 -18.35
C TYR A 230 -6.79 4.20 -16.94
N ALA A 231 -5.64 4.70 -16.54
CA ALA A 231 -5.15 4.66 -15.17
C ALA A 231 -4.34 5.93 -14.86
N ALA A 232 -4.13 6.18 -13.60
CA ALA A 232 -3.27 7.28 -13.14
C ALA A 232 -2.36 6.83 -12.01
N GLU A 233 -1.24 7.55 -11.86
CA GLU A 233 -0.32 7.34 -10.76
C GLU A 233 -0.85 7.97 -9.48
N ILE A 234 -1.16 7.14 -8.49
CA ILE A 234 -1.54 7.59 -7.16
C ILE A 234 -0.50 7.11 -6.16
N PHE A 235 0.09 8.06 -5.46
CA PHE A 235 1.07 7.82 -4.40
C PHE A 235 0.37 7.58 -3.05
N GLY A 236 1.08 7.06 -2.08
CA GLY A 236 0.74 7.28 -0.69
C GLY A 236 0.06 6.13 0.05
N PHE A 237 0.05 4.91 -0.52
CA PHE A 237 -0.50 3.77 0.20
C PHE A 237 0.49 3.19 1.20
N LEU A 238 0.06 3.07 2.47
CA LEU A 238 0.82 2.43 3.54
C LEU A 238 2.27 2.94 3.64
N ARG A 239 2.50 4.17 3.17
CA ARG A 239 3.78 4.86 3.26
C ARG A 239 3.89 5.62 4.57
N THR A 240 5.08 6.14 4.85
CA THR A 240 5.27 7.09 5.95
C THR A 240 4.48 8.39 5.72
N ALA A 241 4.01 9.02 6.80
CA ALA A 241 3.12 10.20 6.78
C ALA A 241 3.54 11.33 5.84
N GLU A 242 4.84 11.54 5.71
CA GLU A 242 5.37 12.63 4.89
C GLU A 242 4.91 12.59 3.43
N ARG A 243 4.63 11.39 2.89
CA ARG A 243 4.19 11.23 1.50
C ARG A 243 2.69 11.05 1.33
N GLU A 244 2.01 10.46 2.30
CA GLU A 244 0.55 10.33 2.26
C GLU A 244 -0.16 11.67 2.35
N ALA A 245 0.43 12.61 3.07
CA ALA A 245 -0.13 13.96 3.19
C ALA A 245 0.11 14.85 1.97
N ILE A 246 1.06 14.50 1.12
CA ILE A 246 1.29 15.23 -0.14
C ILE A 246 0.16 14.93 -1.14
N ASN A 247 -0.44 13.76 -1.06
CA ASN A 247 -1.46 13.33 -2.01
C ASN A 247 -2.85 13.41 -1.40
N VAL A 248 -3.63 14.34 -1.91
CA VAL A 248 -5.04 14.46 -1.58
C VAL A 248 -5.86 13.31 -2.14
N LEU A 249 -5.33 12.59 -3.12
CA LEU A 249 -6.00 11.48 -3.81
C LEU A 249 -5.79 10.17 -3.09
N ASP A 250 -6.87 9.41 -3.00
CA ASP A 250 -6.94 8.11 -2.38
C ASP A 250 -7.43 7.09 -3.40
N LEU A 251 -6.72 5.97 -3.53
CA LEU A 251 -7.07 4.93 -4.49
C LEU A 251 -8.46 4.35 -4.23
N ASP A 252 -8.87 4.25 -2.97
CA ASP A 252 -10.22 3.79 -2.60
C ASP A 252 -11.32 4.58 -3.27
N MET A 253 -11.18 5.90 -3.29
CA MET A 253 -12.19 6.78 -3.84
C MET A 253 -12.14 6.84 -5.38
N ALA A 254 -10.95 6.69 -5.97
CA ALA A 254 -10.74 6.72 -7.42
C ALA A 254 -10.81 5.33 -8.06
N ARG A 255 -10.99 4.26 -7.28
CA ARG A 255 -10.95 2.87 -7.76
C ARG A 255 -11.86 2.60 -8.96
N ASP A 256 -13.05 3.21 -9.00
CA ASP A 256 -14.04 2.97 -10.05
C ASP A 256 -13.73 3.75 -11.33
N SER A 257 -12.87 4.75 -11.24
CA SER A 257 -12.44 5.56 -12.38
C SER A 257 -11.31 4.91 -13.20
N PHE A 258 -10.53 4.01 -12.61
CA PHE A 258 -9.40 3.37 -13.27
C PHE A 258 -9.73 1.97 -13.78
N ASP A 259 -9.14 1.58 -14.90
CA ASP A 259 -9.30 0.24 -15.48
C ASP A 259 -8.36 -0.79 -14.83
N TYR A 260 -7.23 -0.35 -14.32
CA TYR A 260 -6.30 -1.10 -13.46
C TYR A 260 -5.69 -0.17 -12.42
N LEU A 261 -5.21 -0.72 -11.30
CA LEU A 261 -4.69 0.08 -10.20
C LEU A 261 -3.16 0.14 -10.27
N VAL A 262 -2.60 1.34 -10.13
CA VAL A 262 -1.15 1.57 -10.16
C VAL A 262 -0.72 2.41 -8.97
N THR A 263 0.35 1.99 -8.30
CA THR A 263 1.07 2.83 -7.33
C THR A 263 2.58 2.68 -7.51
N PRO A 264 3.37 3.75 -7.39
CA PRO A 264 4.83 3.64 -7.40
C PRO A 264 5.32 2.96 -6.13
N ALA A 265 6.27 2.05 -6.31
CA ALA A 265 6.94 1.35 -5.23
C ALA A 265 8.40 1.09 -5.60
N MET A 266 9.30 1.99 -5.22
CA MET A 266 10.72 1.93 -5.55
C MET A 266 11.55 1.59 -4.31
N VAL A 267 12.44 0.60 -4.43
CA VAL A 267 13.30 0.11 -3.33
C VAL A 267 14.04 1.25 -2.61
N SER A 268 14.65 2.15 -3.38
CA SER A 268 15.42 3.28 -2.84
C SER A 268 14.59 4.32 -2.07
N GLN A 269 13.27 4.31 -2.26
CA GLN A 269 12.36 5.26 -1.61
C GLN A 269 11.61 4.64 -0.43
N GLU A 270 11.27 3.36 -0.50
CA GLU A 270 10.40 2.70 0.46
C GLU A 270 11.16 1.87 1.49
N ALA A 271 12.24 1.22 1.08
CA ALA A 271 13.10 0.49 1.99
C ALA A 271 14.10 1.42 2.67
N VAL A 272 13.64 2.23 3.62
CA VAL A 272 14.48 3.21 4.33
C VAL A 272 15.44 2.52 5.31
N PRO A 273 16.63 3.08 5.58
CA PRO A 273 17.75 2.39 6.25
C PRO A 273 17.49 1.77 7.62
N ALA A 274 16.50 2.25 8.36
CA ALA A 274 16.33 1.85 9.75
C ALA A 274 15.49 0.59 9.99
N SER A 275 14.72 0.12 9.00
CA SER A 275 13.80 -1.01 9.17
C SER A 275 13.94 -2.06 8.05
N TYR A 276 15.05 -2.66 7.99
CA TYR A 276 15.56 -3.49 6.93
C TYR A 276 14.66 -4.56 6.37
N ALA A 277 14.31 -5.57 7.17
CA ALA A 277 13.52 -6.72 6.74
C ALA A 277 12.07 -6.34 6.45
N SER A 278 11.46 -5.49 7.30
CA SER A 278 10.06 -5.06 7.12
C SER A 278 9.85 -4.16 5.91
N GLY A 279 10.88 -3.44 5.46
CA GLY A 279 10.81 -2.62 4.26
C GLY A 279 10.69 -3.42 2.97
N LEU A 280 11.37 -4.56 2.88
CA LEU A 280 11.41 -5.36 1.66
C LEU A 280 10.12 -6.18 1.39
N VAL A 281 9.25 -6.37 2.37
CA VAL A 281 7.93 -7.01 2.19
C VAL A 281 6.85 -6.04 1.70
N TYR A 282 7.15 -4.75 1.61
CA TYR A 282 6.20 -3.70 1.21
C TYR A 282 5.46 -3.98 -0.12
N PRO A 283 6.10 -4.51 -1.19
CA PRO A 283 5.38 -4.80 -2.44
C PRO A 283 4.26 -5.83 -2.26
N GLY A 284 4.50 -6.89 -1.50
CA GLY A 284 3.47 -7.88 -1.17
C GLY A 284 2.31 -7.26 -0.39
N SER A 285 2.61 -6.44 0.61
CA SER A 285 1.60 -5.76 1.43
C SER A 285 0.74 -4.80 0.61
N ILE A 286 1.35 -3.96 -0.23
CA ILE A 286 0.58 -2.98 -1.03
C ILE A 286 -0.23 -3.65 -2.15
N VAL A 287 0.27 -4.72 -2.76
CA VAL A 287 -0.51 -5.50 -3.73
C VAL A 287 -1.73 -6.12 -3.06
N LYS A 288 -1.58 -6.75 -1.89
CA LYS A 288 -2.72 -7.27 -1.10
C LYS A 288 -3.75 -6.17 -0.82
N HIS A 289 -3.29 -4.99 -0.41
CA HIS A 289 -4.18 -3.84 -0.16
C HIS A 289 -4.93 -3.42 -1.42
N MET A 290 -4.24 -3.24 -2.55
CA MET A 290 -4.89 -2.90 -3.83
C MET A 290 -5.92 -3.95 -4.27
N LYS A 291 -5.63 -5.25 -4.09
CA LYS A 291 -6.57 -6.33 -4.36
C LYS A 291 -7.82 -6.25 -3.49
N MET A 292 -7.69 -5.81 -2.25
CA MET A 292 -8.84 -5.60 -1.36
C MET A 292 -9.65 -4.35 -1.71
N ILE A 293 -9.01 -3.31 -2.24
CA ILE A 293 -9.70 -2.13 -2.78
C ILE A 293 -10.54 -2.49 -4.00
N SER A 294 -10.00 -3.30 -4.92
CA SER A 294 -10.72 -3.71 -6.11
C SER A 294 -10.36 -5.13 -6.57
N LYS A 295 -11.20 -6.09 -6.21
CA LYS A 295 -10.99 -7.52 -6.46
C LYS A 295 -10.89 -7.89 -7.95
N ASN A 296 -11.50 -7.09 -8.83
CA ASN A 296 -11.65 -7.40 -10.25
C ASN A 296 -10.64 -6.66 -11.16
N LYS A 297 -9.73 -5.87 -10.58
CA LYS A 297 -8.75 -5.09 -11.34
C LYS A 297 -7.34 -5.62 -11.12
N GLN A 298 -6.51 -5.46 -12.15
CA GLN A 298 -5.09 -5.73 -12.00
C GLN A 298 -4.46 -4.71 -11.04
N SER A 299 -3.59 -5.20 -10.16
CA SER A 299 -2.78 -4.40 -9.24
C SER A 299 -1.36 -4.36 -9.76
N VAL A 300 -0.88 -3.19 -10.14
CA VAL A 300 0.43 -3.00 -10.79
C VAL A 300 1.31 -2.11 -9.92
N LEU A 301 2.53 -2.55 -9.65
CA LEU A 301 3.54 -1.71 -9.02
C LEU A 301 4.41 -1.04 -10.07
N LEU A 302 4.45 0.28 -10.07
CA LEU A 302 5.42 1.04 -10.84
C LEU A 302 6.77 0.95 -10.11
N PHE A 303 7.72 0.31 -10.75
CA PHE A 303 9.05 0.04 -10.24
C PHE A 303 10.08 0.63 -11.20
N GLY A 304 11.21 1.04 -10.69
CA GLY A 304 12.36 1.46 -11.50
C GLY A 304 13.62 0.76 -11.05
N ASN A 305 14.36 0.20 -12.00
CA ASN A 305 15.63 -0.45 -11.72
C ASN A 305 16.78 0.54 -11.43
N ASN A 306 16.50 1.82 -11.61
CA ASN A 306 17.36 2.97 -11.30
C ASN A 306 16.58 3.88 -10.37
N GLY A 307 16.72 3.80 -9.09
CA GLY A 307 15.89 4.45 -8.09
C GLY A 307 15.62 5.94 -8.31
N GLY A 308 14.66 6.47 -7.54
CA GLY A 308 14.25 7.87 -7.64
C GLY A 308 15.35 8.90 -7.38
N THR A 309 16.40 8.53 -6.67
CA THR A 309 17.51 9.43 -6.27
C THR A 309 18.70 9.37 -7.24
N LEU A 310 19.02 8.21 -7.77
CA LEU A 310 20.17 7.99 -8.64
C LEU A 310 19.71 7.41 -10.00
N ARG A 311 18.96 8.21 -10.77
CA ARG A 311 18.23 7.76 -11.97
C ARG A 311 19.08 7.21 -13.12
N TYR A 312 20.38 7.51 -13.16
CA TYR A 312 21.26 7.11 -14.25
C TYR A 312 22.05 5.84 -13.97
N VAL A 313 21.96 5.29 -12.78
CA VAL A 313 22.65 4.06 -12.38
C VAL A 313 21.69 3.10 -11.68
N LYS A 314 22.01 1.80 -11.74
CA LYS A 314 21.16 0.76 -11.17
C LYS A 314 21.09 0.83 -9.65
N ASP A 315 19.94 0.46 -9.10
CA ASP A 315 19.77 0.11 -7.69
C ASP A 315 20.35 -1.30 -7.40
N PRO A 316 20.49 -1.70 -6.13
CA PRO A 316 20.94 -3.03 -5.76
C PRO A 316 20.10 -4.14 -6.37
N VAL A 317 20.72 -4.99 -7.19
CA VAL A 317 20.01 -5.99 -8.00
C VAL A 317 19.27 -7.03 -7.13
N VAL A 318 19.90 -7.49 -6.05
CA VAL A 318 19.30 -8.51 -5.16
C VAL A 318 18.05 -7.97 -4.48
N GLU A 319 18.11 -6.74 -3.96
CA GLU A 319 16.96 -6.08 -3.34
C GLU A 319 15.81 -5.90 -4.33
N ASN A 320 16.11 -5.48 -5.55
CA ASN A 320 15.11 -5.33 -6.60
C ASN A 320 14.47 -6.68 -6.97
N LYS A 321 15.21 -7.78 -6.99
CA LYS A 321 14.64 -9.12 -7.24
C LYS A 321 13.69 -9.55 -6.13
N ILE A 322 14.07 -9.37 -4.86
CA ILE A 322 13.17 -9.62 -3.72
C ILE A 322 11.89 -8.80 -3.88
N TRP A 323 12.04 -7.51 -4.16
CA TRP A 323 10.95 -6.55 -4.35
C TRP A 323 9.94 -7.00 -5.40
N LEU A 324 10.43 -7.48 -6.54
CA LEU A 324 9.59 -7.96 -7.63
C LEU A 324 8.94 -9.31 -7.32
N TRP A 325 9.66 -10.25 -6.67
CA TRP A 325 9.08 -11.51 -6.25
C TRP A 325 8.00 -11.33 -5.18
N GLU A 326 8.15 -10.36 -4.29
CA GLU A 326 7.11 -9.99 -3.33
C GLU A 326 5.82 -9.54 -4.01
N ALA A 327 5.91 -8.71 -5.05
CA ALA A 327 4.76 -8.28 -5.82
C ALA A 327 4.06 -9.44 -6.54
N VAL A 328 4.84 -10.29 -7.19
CA VAL A 328 4.35 -11.48 -7.92
C VAL A 328 3.71 -12.48 -6.97
N SER A 329 4.32 -12.74 -5.82
CA SER A 329 3.79 -13.69 -4.83
C SER A 329 2.43 -13.27 -4.26
N ALA A 330 2.17 -11.97 -4.16
CA ALA A 330 0.87 -11.42 -3.76
C ALA A 330 -0.16 -11.34 -4.91
N GLY A 331 0.21 -11.81 -6.11
CA GLY A 331 -0.67 -11.80 -7.29
C GLY A 331 -0.69 -10.50 -8.06
N GLY A 332 0.28 -9.60 -7.83
CA GLY A 332 0.43 -8.35 -8.56
C GLY A 332 1.18 -8.50 -9.87
N GLY A 333 0.93 -7.55 -10.78
CA GLY A 333 1.83 -7.25 -11.87
C GLY A 333 2.80 -6.14 -11.48
N PHE A 334 3.74 -5.87 -12.34
CA PHE A 334 4.58 -4.70 -12.17
C PHE A 334 4.96 -4.07 -13.50
N TRP A 335 5.48 -2.89 -13.43
CA TRP A 335 5.83 -2.03 -14.52
C TRP A 335 7.24 -1.51 -14.30
N ASN A 336 8.15 -1.93 -15.16
CA ASN A 336 9.55 -1.55 -15.09
C ASN A 336 9.79 -0.23 -15.83
N CYS A 337 10.26 0.79 -15.11
CA CYS A 337 10.68 2.07 -15.69
C CYS A 337 12.16 2.08 -16.04
N LEU A 338 12.47 2.41 -17.28
CA LEU A 338 13.81 2.81 -17.72
C LEU A 338 13.89 4.35 -17.63
N PHE A 339 14.55 4.88 -16.60
CA PHE A 339 14.63 6.34 -16.39
C PHE A 339 15.74 7.03 -17.19
N ASN A 340 16.59 6.29 -17.90
CA ASN A 340 17.82 6.80 -18.46
C ASN A 340 17.99 6.54 -19.96
N GLY A 341 16.89 6.33 -20.69
CA GLY A 341 16.95 6.21 -22.15
C GLY A 341 15.82 5.45 -22.80
N GLN A 342 15.93 5.23 -24.09
CA GLN A 342 14.92 4.60 -24.94
C GLN A 342 14.86 3.07 -24.79
N HIS A 343 16.02 2.42 -24.76
CA HIS A 343 16.19 0.97 -24.66
C HIS A 343 17.58 0.67 -24.06
N PRO A 344 17.87 -0.58 -23.63
CA PRO A 344 19.10 -0.88 -22.90
C PRO A 344 20.40 -0.43 -23.57
N ALA A 345 20.50 -0.50 -24.89
CA ALA A 345 21.70 -0.07 -25.61
C ALA A 345 21.83 1.46 -25.73
N ALA A 346 20.77 2.21 -25.46
CA ALA A 346 20.74 3.67 -25.48
C ALA A 346 20.66 4.28 -24.07
N THR A 347 20.92 3.50 -23.02
CA THR A 347 20.98 3.96 -21.63
C THR A 347 22.42 4.14 -21.17
N HIS A 348 22.61 4.96 -20.12
CA HIS A 348 23.95 5.15 -19.52
C HIS A 348 24.40 3.93 -18.68
N ASP A 349 23.43 3.15 -18.15
CA ASP A 349 23.68 1.94 -17.38
C ASP A 349 22.65 0.87 -17.71
N ASN A 350 23.10 -0.21 -18.33
CA ASN A 350 22.25 -1.33 -18.74
C ASN A 350 22.38 -2.59 -17.86
N ARG A 351 23.15 -2.53 -16.76
CA ARG A 351 23.46 -3.68 -15.90
C ARG A 351 22.20 -4.33 -15.28
N ALA A 352 21.13 -3.57 -15.10
CA ALA A 352 19.86 -4.06 -14.55
C ALA A 352 18.68 -4.02 -15.54
N ALA A 353 18.94 -3.81 -16.81
CA ALA A 353 17.88 -3.64 -17.83
C ALA A 353 16.93 -4.84 -17.94
N TYR A 354 17.44 -6.05 -17.71
CA TYR A 354 16.67 -7.29 -17.77
C TYR A 354 16.34 -7.88 -16.40
N ILE A 355 16.38 -7.09 -15.33
CA ILE A 355 16.14 -7.57 -13.96
C ILE A 355 14.72 -8.13 -13.78
N SER A 356 13.75 -7.59 -14.50
CA SER A 356 12.36 -8.02 -14.49
C SER A 356 12.10 -9.33 -15.26
N LYS A 357 13.03 -9.74 -16.12
CA LYS A 357 12.81 -10.88 -17.02
C LYS A 357 12.43 -12.19 -16.32
N PRO A 358 13.12 -12.65 -15.26
CA PRO A 358 12.75 -13.90 -14.58
C PRO A 358 11.30 -13.89 -14.05
N MET A 359 10.81 -12.74 -13.60
CA MET A 359 9.45 -12.57 -13.10
C MET A 359 8.45 -12.48 -14.25
N TYR A 360 8.79 -11.79 -15.33
CA TYR A 360 7.94 -11.74 -16.53
C TYR A 360 7.86 -13.09 -17.22
N ASP A 361 8.94 -13.86 -17.27
CA ASP A 361 8.93 -15.24 -17.75
C ASP A 361 7.96 -16.09 -16.90
N PHE A 362 8.08 -16.04 -15.57
CA PHE A 362 7.19 -16.76 -14.65
C PHE A 362 5.71 -16.36 -14.85
N LEU A 363 5.41 -15.06 -14.95
CA LEU A 363 4.06 -14.57 -15.18
C LEU A 363 3.51 -15.00 -16.55
N HIS A 364 4.36 -15.00 -17.58
CA HIS A 364 3.98 -15.42 -18.93
C HIS A 364 3.68 -16.93 -19.01
N GLU A 365 4.57 -17.75 -18.47
CA GLU A 365 4.43 -19.21 -18.46
C GLU A 365 3.20 -19.68 -17.66
N ASN A 366 2.78 -18.90 -16.67
CA ASN A 366 1.67 -19.24 -15.78
C ASN A 366 0.46 -18.31 -15.94
N GLU A 367 0.35 -17.56 -17.05
CA GLU A 367 -0.70 -16.56 -17.27
C GLU A 367 -2.11 -17.14 -17.07
N ASN A 368 -2.39 -18.33 -17.63
CA ASN A 368 -3.70 -18.98 -17.49
C ASN A 368 -4.02 -19.43 -16.06
N ILE A 369 -3.00 -19.68 -15.23
CA ILE A 369 -3.15 -20.09 -13.85
C ILE A 369 -3.39 -18.86 -12.95
N LEU A 370 -2.65 -17.80 -13.20
CA LEU A 370 -2.60 -16.60 -12.34
C LEU A 370 -3.71 -15.57 -12.61
N GLU A 371 -4.62 -15.87 -13.55
CA GLU A 371 -5.77 -15.00 -13.77
C GLU A 371 -6.69 -14.93 -12.54
N TYR A 372 -7.31 -13.76 -12.29
CA TYR A 372 -8.28 -13.50 -11.21
C TYR A 372 -7.78 -13.89 -9.81
N ASN A 373 -6.57 -13.55 -9.51
CA ASN A 373 -5.98 -13.90 -8.23
C ASN A 373 -6.42 -12.94 -7.10
N LEU A 374 -6.65 -13.50 -5.91
CA LEU A 374 -6.96 -12.77 -4.68
C LEU A 374 -6.17 -13.36 -3.51
N PRO A 375 -5.73 -12.55 -2.53
CA PRO A 375 -5.08 -13.08 -1.36
C PRO A 375 -6.05 -13.95 -0.53
N ILE A 376 -5.54 -15.10 -0.04
CA ILE A 376 -6.22 -15.92 0.95
C ILE A 376 -5.64 -15.56 2.31
N ALA A 377 -6.50 -15.29 3.30
CA ALA A 377 -6.07 -14.86 4.62
C ALA A 377 -6.95 -15.41 5.74
N GLU A 378 -6.37 -15.62 6.90
CA GLU A 378 -7.04 -15.98 8.15
C GLU A 378 -7.13 -14.79 9.11
N ALA A 379 -6.24 -13.81 8.95
CA ALA A 379 -6.21 -12.57 9.69
C ALA A 379 -6.44 -11.35 8.78
N ALA A 380 -6.95 -10.25 9.35
CA ALA A 380 -7.06 -8.99 8.64
C ALA A 380 -6.63 -7.81 9.51
N ILE A 381 -5.92 -6.85 8.89
CA ILE A 381 -5.61 -5.55 9.49
C ILE A 381 -6.64 -4.54 8.98
N TYR A 382 -7.37 -3.90 9.87
CA TYR A 382 -8.36 -2.89 9.50
C TYR A 382 -7.72 -1.53 9.29
N VAL A 383 -7.82 -0.99 8.07
CA VAL A 383 -7.20 0.27 7.66
C VAL A 383 -8.23 1.39 7.71
N SER A 384 -8.28 2.13 8.82
CA SER A 384 -9.21 3.24 9.00
C SER A 384 -8.71 4.49 8.28
N LYS A 385 -9.36 4.84 7.18
CA LYS A 385 -9.08 6.06 6.43
C LYS A 385 -9.27 7.33 7.27
N PRO A 386 -10.37 7.52 8.04
CA PRO A 386 -10.52 8.70 8.89
C PRO A 386 -9.42 8.82 9.95
N THR A 387 -8.99 7.70 10.56
CA THR A 387 -7.88 7.72 11.54
C THR A 387 -6.59 8.20 10.87
N ARG A 388 -6.26 7.69 9.70
CA ARG A 388 -5.08 8.12 8.92
C ARG A 388 -5.16 9.61 8.58
N ASP A 389 -6.28 10.04 8.01
CA ASP A 389 -6.43 11.38 7.43
C ASP A 389 -6.48 12.48 8.50
N ILE A 390 -7.07 12.20 9.65
CA ILE A 390 -7.24 13.19 10.73
C ILE A 390 -6.05 13.18 11.70
N PHE A 391 -5.59 11.99 12.09
CA PHE A 391 -4.58 11.83 13.14
C PHE A 391 -3.19 11.44 12.62
N GLY A 392 -3.09 10.85 11.44
CA GLY A 392 -1.85 10.58 10.73
C GLY A 392 -1.39 11.73 9.82
N ASN A 393 -1.99 12.90 9.94
CA ASN A 393 -1.77 14.03 9.05
C ASN A 393 -0.41 14.70 9.29
N SER A 394 0.32 14.93 8.21
CA SER A 394 1.67 15.51 8.19
C SER A 394 1.77 16.98 8.55
N LEU A 395 0.66 17.71 8.63
CA LEU A 395 0.73 19.11 9.10
C LEU A 395 1.30 19.22 10.51
N ASN A 396 1.26 18.16 11.26
CA ASN A 396 1.89 18.00 12.55
C ASN A 396 3.13 17.10 12.48
N PHE A 397 3.97 17.13 11.53
CA PHE A 397 5.24 16.42 11.30
C PHE A 397 5.74 15.47 12.43
N SER A 398 4.96 15.32 13.46
CA SER A 398 5.24 14.51 14.62
C SER A 398 4.77 13.10 14.36
N LYS A 399 5.64 12.32 13.73
CA LYS A 399 5.68 10.86 13.85
C LYS A 399 4.38 10.19 13.43
N ASP A 400 4.35 9.73 12.21
CA ASP A 400 3.28 8.90 11.68
C ASP A 400 2.99 7.73 12.62
N GLN A 401 1.95 7.90 13.40
CA GLN A 401 1.55 6.88 14.36
C GLN A 401 0.67 5.81 13.72
N PHE A 402 -0.01 6.15 12.61
CA PHE A 402 -0.92 5.24 11.95
C PHE A 402 -0.17 4.12 11.19
N CYS A 403 0.73 4.48 10.28
CA CYS A 403 1.50 3.50 9.51
C CYS A 403 2.40 2.63 10.40
N PHE A 404 3.00 3.20 11.44
CA PHE A 404 3.87 2.43 12.34
C PHE A 404 3.12 1.36 13.12
N ASN A 405 1.87 1.65 13.54
CA ASN A 405 1.03 0.64 14.17
C ASN A 405 0.78 -0.56 13.23
N MET A 406 0.48 -0.31 11.96
CA MET A 406 0.27 -1.38 10.97
C MET A 406 1.55 -2.14 10.67
N LYS A 407 2.67 -1.44 10.39
CA LYS A 407 3.94 -2.07 10.03
C LYS A 407 4.51 -2.96 11.12
N GLY A 408 4.37 -2.58 12.39
CA GLY A 408 4.79 -3.44 13.49
C GLY A 408 3.97 -4.73 13.58
N ILE A 409 2.67 -4.65 13.32
CA ILE A 409 1.79 -5.82 13.25
C ILE A 409 2.11 -6.69 12.03
N GLU A 410 2.25 -6.08 10.84
CA GLU A 410 2.64 -6.80 9.61
C GLU A 410 3.91 -7.60 9.81
N LYS A 411 4.92 -6.99 10.45
CA LYS A 411 6.18 -7.67 10.74
C LYS A 411 5.95 -9.00 11.45
N ILE A 412 5.17 -9.02 12.51
CA ILE A 412 4.92 -10.25 13.28
C ILE A 412 4.10 -11.26 12.46
N LEU A 413 3.09 -10.80 11.70
CA LEU A 413 2.31 -11.70 10.84
C LEU A 413 3.17 -12.36 9.77
N VAL A 414 4.10 -11.61 9.15
CA VAL A 414 5.06 -12.13 8.17
C VAL A 414 6.02 -13.13 8.80
N GLU A 415 6.64 -12.77 9.93
CA GLU A 415 7.63 -13.61 10.65
C GLU A 415 7.01 -14.89 11.17
N LYS A 416 5.73 -14.88 11.54
CA LYS A 416 4.95 -16.03 12.02
C LYS A 416 4.23 -16.79 10.88
N HIS A 417 4.42 -16.38 9.63
CA HIS A 417 3.81 -16.94 8.41
C HIS A 417 2.28 -16.95 8.41
N ILE A 418 1.65 -16.07 9.19
CA ILE A 418 0.19 -15.92 9.24
C ILE A 418 -0.28 -15.17 8.00
N GLN A 419 -1.22 -15.76 7.28
CA GLN A 419 -1.77 -15.14 6.08
C GLN A 419 -2.73 -14.00 6.44
N PHE A 420 -2.49 -12.82 5.90
CA PHE A 420 -3.28 -11.62 6.23
C PHE A 420 -3.55 -10.73 5.01
N VAL A 421 -4.56 -9.89 5.17
CA VAL A 421 -4.92 -8.81 4.23
C VAL A 421 -5.13 -7.49 4.97
N HIS A 422 -5.19 -6.39 4.22
CA HIS A 422 -5.66 -5.10 4.71
C HIS A 422 -7.10 -4.89 4.28
N ILE A 423 -8.04 -4.77 5.23
CA ILE A 423 -9.43 -4.38 4.91
C ILE A 423 -9.49 -2.86 4.85
N PRO A 424 -9.80 -2.26 3.68
CA PRO A 424 -10.07 -0.83 3.59
C PRO A 424 -11.33 -0.50 4.41
N GLY A 425 -11.17 0.29 5.48
CA GLY A 425 -12.27 0.70 6.34
C GLY A 425 -13.12 1.78 5.68
N HIS A 426 -14.43 1.61 5.72
CA HIS A 426 -15.39 2.58 5.19
C HIS A 426 -16.71 2.55 5.95
N ILE A 427 -17.42 3.67 5.98
CA ILE A 427 -18.65 3.86 6.77
C ILE A 427 -19.81 2.89 6.40
N ASN A 428 -19.77 2.29 5.22
CA ASN A 428 -20.76 1.34 4.72
C ASN A 428 -20.27 -0.11 4.77
N ILE A 429 -19.25 -0.42 5.59
CA ILE A 429 -18.76 -1.80 5.71
C ILE A 429 -19.87 -2.75 6.13
N SER A 430 -19.83 -3.97 5.62
CA SER A 430 -20.82 -5.00 5.91
C SER A 430 -20.20 -6.15 6.70
N LEU A 431 -21.04 -6.91 7.38
CA LEU A 431 -20.62 -8.09 8.12
C LEU A 431 -20.00 -9.16 7.19
N GLU A 432 -20.50 -9.28 5.97
CA GLU A 432 -19.99 -10.24 4.96
C GLU A 432 -18.55 -9.94 4.54
N GLU A 433 -18.10 -8.68 4.63
CA GLU A 433 -16.70 -8.31 4.38
C GLU A 433 -15.78 -8.73 5.52
N LEU A 434 -16.28 -8.88 6.74
CA LEU A 434 -15.51 -9.28 7.93
C LEU A 434 -15.50 -10.80 8.16
N LYS A 435 -16.60 -11.49 7.87
CA LYS A 435 -16.79 -12.94 8.11
C LYS A 435 -15.70 -13.86 7.55
N PRO A 436 -15.04 -13.58 6.41
CA PRO A 436 -13.98 -14.45 5.91
C PRO A 436 -12.78 -14.61 6.85
N TYR A 437 -12.56 -13.66 7.77
CA TYR A 437 -11.40 -13.60 8.63
C TYR A 437 -11.71 -14.12 10.02
N ARG A 438 -10.81 -14.92 10.58
CA ARG A 438 -10.93 -15.49 11.94
C ARG A 438 -10.60 -14.46 13.00
N VAL A 439 -9.66 -13.56 12.71
CA VAL A 439 -9.27 -12.44 13.57
C VAL A 439 -9.14 -11.15 12.78
N ILE A 440 -9.66 -10.06 13.33
CA ILE A 440 -9.46 -8.71 12.81
C ILE A 440 -8.65 -7.91 13.81
N ILE A 441 -7.56 -7.32 13.32
CA ILE A 441 -6.66 -6.50 14.12
C ILE A 441 -7.00 -5.04 13.89
N LEU A 442 -7.22 -4.31 14.98
CA LEU A 442 -7.55 -2.88 15.01
C LEU A 442 -6.37 -2.09 15.57
N PRO A 443 -5.35 -1.76 14.73
CA PRO A 443 -4.12 -1.11 15.20
C PRO A 443 -4.34 0.37 15.50
N ASN A 444 -4.83 0.67 16.72
CA ASN A 444 -5.18 2.04 17.11
C ASN A 444 -6.16 2.71 16.14
N VAL A 445 -7.23 2.02 15.77
CA VAL A 445 -8.29 2.53 14.90
C VAL A 445 -9.14 3.54 15.65
N LYS A 446 -8.65 4.79 15.77
CA LYS A 446 -9.30 5.85 16.57
C LYS A 446 -10.70 6.18 16.09
N CYS A 447 -10.84 6.38 14.78
CA CYS A 447 -12.11 6.79 14.15
C CYS A 447 -12.91 5.60 13.67
N MET A 448 -14.15 5.50 14.10
CA MET A 448 -15.16 4.57 13.62
C MET A 448 -16.53 5.24 13.55
N SER A 449 -17.28 5.00 12.50
CA SER A 449 -18.68 5.41 12.39
C SER A 449 -19.60 4.54 13.29
N ALA A 450 -20.81 4.98 13.50
CA ALA A 450 -21.80 4.20 14.24
C ALA A 450 -22.08 2.85 13.54
N ASN A 451 -22.13 2.82 12.21
CA ASN A 451 -22.33 1.58 11.45
C ASN A 451 -21.16 0.60 11.64
N GLU A 452 -19.93 1.07 11.52
CA GLU A 452 -18.74 0.22 11.76
C GLU A 452 -18.78 -0.42 13.16
N ILE A 453 -19.12 0.37 14.19
CA ILE A 453 -19.24 -0.12 15.56
C ILE A 453 -20.26 -1.28 15.66
N GLU A 454 -21.46 -1.11 15.10
CA GLU A 454 -22.48 -2.17 15.16
C GLU A 454 -22.07 -3.42 14.36
N ILE A 455 -21.45 -3.26 13.21
CA ILE A 455 -20.94 -4.39 12.40
C ILE A 455 -19.83 -5.14 13.13
N PHE A 456 -18.90 -4.44 13.81
CA PHE A 456 -17.87 -5.09 14.62
C PHE A 456 -18.45 -5.80 15.85
N LYS A 457 -19.46 -5.23 16.50
CA LYS A 457 -20.19 -5.91 17.59
C LYS A 457 -20.83 -7.21 17.10
N GLU A 458 -21.52 -7.17 15.97
CA GLU A 458 -22.16 -8.37 15.42
C GLU A 458 -21.13 -9.43 14.99
N TYR A 459 -20.03 -9.01 14.35
CA TYR A 459 -18.92 -9.89 13.97
C TYR A 459 -18.39 -10.66 15.20
N VAL A 460 -18.11 -9.98 16.31
CA VAL A 460 -17.60 -10.63 17.53
C VAL A 460 -18.67 -11.50 18.18
N LYS A 461 -19.90 -11.01 18.22
CA LYS A 461 -21.04 -11.76 18.81
C LYS A 461 -21.27 -13.08 18.09
N GLU A 462 -21.09 -13.17 16.78
CA GLU A 462 -21.19 -14.39 15.99
C GLU A 462 -19.99 -15.34 16.15
N GLY A 463 -18.88 -14.90 16.76
CA GLY A 463 -17.69 -15.73 17.03
C GLY A 463 -16.42 -15.21 16.36
N GLY A 464 -16.48 -14.06 15.69
CA GLY A 464 -15.30 -13.36 15.21
C GLY A 464 -14.42 -12.89 16.37
N ARG A 465 -13.13 -12.68 16.11
CA ARG A 465 -12.14 -12.34 17.15
C ARG A 465 -11.45 -11.04 16.83
N ILE A 466 -11.11 -10.28 17.86
CA ILE A 466 -10.48 -8.96 17.71
C ILE A 466 -9.22 -8.88 18.56
N ILE A 467 -8.16 -8.30 17.97
CA ILE A 467 -7.01 -7.74 18.70
C ILE A 467 -7.06 -6.24 18.49
N ALA A 468 -7.27 -5.45 19.55
CA ALA A 468 -7.41 -4.01 19.48
C ALA A 468 -6.39 -3.32 20.38
N SER A 469 -6.04 -2.09 20.04
CA SER A 469 -5.07 -1.33 20.84
C SER A 469 -5.45 0.14 21.05
N PHE A 470 -5.01 0.69 22.14
CA PHE A 470 -4.99 2.09 22.54
C PHE A 470 -6.36 2.79 22.39
N GLU A 471 -6.47 3.85 21.58
CA GLU A 471 -7.68 4.67 21.44
C GLU A 471 -8.69 4.14 20.41
N THR A 472 -8.65 2.85 20.07
CA THR A 472 -9.57 2.26 19.09
C THR A 472 -11.04 2.57 19.42
N SER A 473 -11.76 3.19 18.45
CA SER A 473 -13.17 3.61 18.54
C SER A 473 -13.52 4.78 19.48
N LEU A 474 -12.52 5.53 19.97
CA LEU A 474 -12.78 6.71 20.82
C LEU A 474 -13.29 7.94 20.05
N TYR A 475 -13.24 7.94 18.73
CA TYR A 475 -13.67 9.05 17.89
C TYR A 475 -14.68 8.60 16.84
N ASP A 476 -15.57 9.50 16.43
CA ASP A 476 -16.45 9.28 15.29
C ASP A 476 -15.70 9.40 13.96
N GLU A 477 -16.35 9.13 12.85
CA GLU A 477 -15.78 9.20 11.49
C GLU A 477 -15.32 10.62 11.08
N ASN A 478 -15.71 11.64 11.82
CA ASN A 478 -15.32 13.04 11.62
C ASN A 478 -14.20 13.49 12.58
N GLY A 479 -13.73 12.61 13.46
CA GLY A 479 -12.68 12.91 14.45
C GLY A 479 -13.19 13.59 15.71
N ASN A 480 -14.49 13.62 15.96
CA ASN A 480 -15.03 14.11 17.22
C ASN A 480 -14.88 13.05 18.30
N LYS A 481 -14.30 13.43 19.43
CA LYS A 481 -14.07 12.50 20.55
C LYS A 481 -15.40 12.12 21.20
N ARG A 482 -15.60 10.82 21.41
CA ARG A 482 -16.71 10.27 22.20
C ARG A 482 -16.43 10.36 23.70
N ASN A 483 -17.47 10.22 24.51
CA ASN A 483 -17.31 10.14 25.96
C ASN A 483 -16.63 8.84 26.42
N ASP A 484 -16.77 7.77 25.61
CA ASP A 484 -16.16 6.47 25.84
C ASP A 484 -15.91 5.75 24.49
N PHE A 485 -15.28 4.58 24.52
CA PHE A 485 -15.11 3.75 23.35
C PHE A 485 -16.46 3.37 22.72
N GLY A 486 -16.59 3.51 21.41
CA GLY A 486 -17.74 2.97 20.68
C GLY A 486 -17.86 1.45 20.82
N LEU A 487 -16.73 0.76 20.99
CA LEU A 487 -16.64 -0.68 21.20
C LEU A 487 -16.41 -1.07 22.67
N SER A 488 -16.80 -0.23 23.64
CA SER A 488 -16.55 -0.42 25.08
C SER A 488 -16.88 -1.84 25.57
N GLU A 489 -18.10 -2.32 25.28
CA GLU A 489 -18.57 -3.67 25.68
C GLU A 489 -17.74 -4.79 25.02
N VAL A 490 -17.37 -4.62 23.74
CA VAL A 490 -16.55 -5.58 22.98
C VAL A 490 -15.15 -5.63 23.54
N LEU A 491 -14.54 -4.45 23.75
CA LEU A 491 -13.17 -4.34 24.31
C LEU A 491 -13.11 -4.74 25.78
N GLY A 492 -14.25 -4.69 26.50
CA GLY A 492 -14.33 -4.98 27.93
C GLY A 492 -13.78 -3.87 28.83
N VAL A 493 -13.73 -2.63 28.34
CA VAL A 493 -13.14 -1.48 29.05
C VAL A 493 -13.94 -0.20 28.87
N THR A 494 -13.80 0.72 29.83
CA THR A 494 -14.18 2.13 29.71
C THR A 494 -12.98 3.03 29.85
N SER A 495 -12.97 4.15 29.13
CA SER A 495 -11.89 5.13 29.17
C SER A 495 -12.01 6.04 30.39
N THR A 496 -10.89 6.31 31.09
CA THR A 496 -10.83 7.37 32.08
C THR A 496 -10.59 8.76 31.46
N GLY A 497 -10.26 8.81 30.17
CA GLY A 497 -9.86 10.02 29.47
C GLY A 497 -8.40 10.43 29.68
N THR A 498 -7.68 9.76 30.57
CA THR A 498 -6.28 10.06 30.89
C THR A 498 -5.33 9.21 30.06
N VAL A 499 -4.38 9.87 29.38
CA VAL A 499 -3.27 9.22 28.66
C VAL A 499 -1.98 9.59 29.37
N GLU A 500 -1.23 8.58 29.76
CA GLU A 500 0.10 8.72 30.37
C GLU A 500 1.17 8.61 29.29
N ASP A 501 2.22 9.43 29.41
CA ASP A 501 3.43 9.30 28.58
C ASP A 501 4.30 8.17 29.13
N THR A 502 4.35 7.06 28.41
CA THR A 502 5.08 5.85 28.77
C THR A 502 6.25 5.57 27.82
N THR A 503 6.93 6.63 27.37
CA THR A 503 8.06 6.52 26.43
C THR A 503 9.38 6.09 27.07
N VAL A 504 9.52 6.25 28.41
CA VAL A 504 10.76 5.97 29.13
C VAL A 504 10.45 5.31 30.48
N ASP A 505 11.20 4.27 30.84
CA ASP A 505 11.11 3.54 32.12
C ASP A 505 9.68 3.18 32.55
N CYS A 506 8.98 2.50 31.67
CA CYS A 506 7.59 2.14 31.84
C CYS A 506 7.38 0.65 31.82
N TYR A 507 6.50 0.18 32.72
CA TYR A 507 6.27 -1.23 32.92
C TYR A 507 4.80 -1.53 33.15
N GLN A 508 4.45 -2.80 32.97
CA GLN A 508 3.16 -3.37 33.36
C GLN A 508 3.41 -4.50 34.40
N LEU A 509 2.59 -4.53 35.44
CA LEU A 509 2.63 -5.56 36.48
C LEU A 509 1.77 -6.75 36.04
N ILE A 510 2.30 -7.96 36.07
CA ILE A 510 1.55 -9.19 35.85
C ILE A 510 0.57 -9.43 36.99
N LYS A 511 -0.70 -9.69 36.66
CA LYS A 511 -1.79 -9.98 37.61
C LYS A 511 -2.36 -11.37 37.47
N ASP A 512 -2.49 -11.88 36.25
CA ASP A 512 -3.04 -13.21 35.96
C ASP A 512 -1.96 -14.09 35.29
N THR A 513 -1.19 -14.80 36.14
CA THR A 513 -0.11 -15.68 35.67
C THR A 513 -0.60 -16.90 34.87
N GLU A 514 -1.89 -17.24 34.95
CA GLU A 514 -2.47 -18.37 34.24
C GLU A 514 -3.01 -17.99 32.84
N SER A 515 -2.99 -16.69 32.51
CA SER A 515 -3.45 -16.22 31.21
C SER A 515 -2.59 -16.78 30.07
N ALA A 516 -3.24 -17.29 29.03
CA ALA A 516 -2.57 -17.73 27.81
C ALA A 516 -1.78 -16.59 27.13
N LEU A 517 -2.17 -15.33 27.38
CA LEU A 517 -1.45 -14.15 26.88
C LEU A 517 -0.01 -14.05 27.45
N LEU A 518 0.28 -14.73 28.55
CA LEU A 518 1.60 -14.74 29.20
C LEU A 518 2.38 -16.03 28.94
N LYS A 519 1.99 -16.83 27.98
CA LYS A 519 2.73 -18.06 27.60
C LYS A 519 4.17 -17.69 27.24
N GLY A 520 5.13 -18.30 27.95
CA GLY A 520 6.57 -18.08 27.70
C GLY A 520 7.20 -16.86 28.38
N ILE A 521 6.40 -15.97 29.00
CA ILE A 521 6.89 -14.73 29.66
C ILE A 521 6.37 -14.55 31.10
N LYS A 522 5.90 -15.59 31.75
CA LYS A 522 5.33 -15.51 33.09
C LYS A 522 6.35 -15.60 34.24
N ASP A 523 7.61 -15.86 33.94
CA ASP A 523 8.67 -16.04 34.94
C ASP A 523 9.27 -14.70 35.42
N THR A 524 8.51 -13.62 35.29
CA THR A 524 8.82 -12.26 35.76
C THR A 524 7.59 -11.65 36.44
N GLN A 525 7.80 -10.58 37.21
CA GLN A 525 6.69 -9.78 37.76
C GLN A 525 6.30 -8.64 36.82
N LEU A 526 7.20 -8.20 35.97
CA LEU A 526 7.07 -7.02 35.15
C LEU A 526 7.28 -7.35 33.68
N LEU A 527 6.51 -6.67 32.82
CA LEU A 527 6.73 -6.62 31.38
C LEU A 527 6.99 -5.18 30.95
N ALA A 528 7.65 -5.01 29.82
CA ALA A 528 7.85 -3.70 29.21
C ALA A 528 6.50 -3.03 28.85
N ASN A 529 6.46 -1.72 28.98
CA ASN A 529 5.38 -0.86 28.46
C ASN A 529 6.03 0.26 27.66
N ALA A 530 5.34 0.85 26.68
CA ALA A 530 5.96 1.82 25.80
C ALA A 530 4.96 2.80 25.21
N GLU A 531 5.49 3.88 24.63
CA GLU A 531 4.79 4.89 23.86
C GLU A 531 3.85 5.74 24.71
N HIS A 532 2.58 5.39 24.79
CA HIS A 532 1.57 6.05 25.60
C HIS A 532 0.61 5.01 26.15
N THR A 533 0.13 5.19 27.37
CA THR A 533 -0.86 4.29 27.96
C THR A 533 -2.13 5.05 28.29
N LEU A 534 -3.25 4.60 27.72
CA LEU A 534 -4.57 5.09 28.07
C LEU A 534 -5.03 4.37 29.35
N LEU A 535 -5.27 5.11 30.41
CA LEU A 535 -5.81 4.53 31.64
C LEU A 535 -7.29 4.12 31.40
N VAL A 536 -7.58 2.85 31.60
CA VAL A 536 -8.91 2.27 31.42
C VAL A 536 -9.39 1.54 32.67
N ASN A 537 -10.72 1.40 32.80
CA ASN A 537 -11.32 0.54 33.82
C ASN A 537 -11.87 -0.72 33.14
N ALA A 538 -11.63 -1.87 33.73
CA ALA A 538 -12.22 -3.12 33.24
C ALA A 538 -13.73 -3.16 33.50
N LEU A 539 -14.49 -3.61 32.53
CA LEU A 539 -15.91 -3.93 32.67
C LEU A 539 -16.09 -5.30 33.37
N PRO A 540 -17.24 -5.55 34.00
CA PRO A 540 -17.56 -6.86 34.56
C PRO A 540 -17.43 -7.97 33.51
N GLY A 541 -16.70 -9.04 33.84
CA GLY A 541 -16.42 -10.17 32.92
C GLY A 541 -15.12 -10.09 32.16
N ALA A 542 -14.57 -8.91 31.95
CA ALA A 542 -13.25 -8.74 31.35
C ALA A 542 -12.13 -9.06 32.37
N LYS A 543 -11.03 -9.67 31.90
CA LYS A 543 -9.92 -10.12 32.72
C LYS A 543 -8.68 -9.28 32.47
N ALA A 544 -8.26 -8.51 33.48
CA ALA A 544 -6.99 -7.80 33.45
C ALA A 544 -5.84 -8.80 33.61
N VAL A 545 -5.02 -8.93 32.58
CA VAL A 545 -3.81 -9.78 32.57
C VAL A 545 -2.64 -9.05 33.20
N THR A 546 -2.50 -7.77 32.86
CA THR A 546 -1.47 -6.87 33.44
C THR A 546 -2.11 -5.55 33.85
N THR A 547 -1.46 -4.83 34.79
CA THR A 547 -1.86 -3.49 35.21
C THR A 547 -0.73 -2.48 35.05
N TYR A 548 -1.10 -1.20 34.90
CA TYR A 548 -0.21 -0.08 34.72
C TYR A 548 0.66 0.16 35.95
N ILE A 549 1.96 0.36 35.75
CA ILE A 549 2.87 0.89 36.75
C ILE A 549 3.16 2.36 36.40
N PRO A 550 2.93 3.31 37.34
CA PRO A 550 3.23 4.71 37.07
C PRO A 550 4.66 4.91 36.64
N VAL A 551 4.86 5.78 35.64
CA VAL A 551 6.18 6.12 35.09
C VAL A 551 7.14 6.51 36.18
N ILE A 552 8.36 5.97 36.17
CA ILE A 552 9.43 6.28 37.11
C ILE A 552 10.39 7.29 36.49
N ARG A 553 11.03 8.08 37.37
CA ARG A 553 12.10 8.97 36.93
C ARG A 553 13.32 8.13 36.58
N ASN A 554 13.89 8.31 35.39
CA ASN A 554 15.07 7.55 34.96
C ASN A 554 16.42 8.12 35.41
N GLN A 555 16.44 9.35 35.97
CA GLN A 555 17.67 10.01 36.43
C GLN A 555 17.45 10.86 37.69
N PRO A 556 18.38 10.92 38.64
CA PRO A 556 19.58 10.06 38.72
C PRO A 556 19.19 8.64 39.16
N PRO A 557 20.02 7.61 38.87
CA PRO A 557 19.68 6.19 39.13
C PRO A 557 19.22 5.90 40.56
N GLU A 558 19.80 6.57 41.54
CA GLU A 558 19.45 6.39 42.97
C GLU A 558 18.01 6.85 43.29
N LYS A 559 17.39 7.60 42.40
CA LYS A 559 15.98 8.05 42.47
C LYS A 559 15.06 7.36 41.51
N ALA A 560 15.61 6.52 40.61
CA ALA A 560 14.89 5.78 39.58
C ALA A 560 14.44 4.41 40.13
N TRP A 561 13.32 4.40 40.86
CA TRP A 561 12.76 3.18 41.43
C TRP A 561 11.24 3.22 41.45
N ILE A 562 10.61 2.06 41.36
CA ILE A 562 9.16 1.89 41.34
C ILE A 562 8.60 2.21 42.75
N ARG A 563 7.86 3.31 42.87
CA ARG A 563 7.26 3.76 44.13
C ARG A 563 5.92 3.13 44.40
N ARG A 564 5.22 2.71 43.36
CA ARG A 564 3.89 2.10 43.41
C ARG A 564 3.81 0.95 42.40
N MET A 565 3.79 -0.26 42.92
CA MET A 565 3.75 -1.47 42.09
C MET A 565 2.33 -1.78 41.60
N ASP A 566 1.30 -1.52 42.38
CA ASP A 566 -0.05 -1.96 42.10
C ASP A 566 -0.98 -0.78 41.78
N THR A 567 -1.63 -0.86 40.64
CA THR A 567 -2.70 0.05 40.21
C THR A 567 -3.91 -0.78 39.78
N VAL A 568 -5.03 -0.11 39.62
CA VAL A 568 -6.29 -0.73 39.19
C VAL A 568 -6.50 -0.69 37.66
N TYR A 569 -5.59 -0.04 36.92
CA TYR A 569 -5.75 0.23 35.49
C TYR A 569 -5.13 -0.90 34.66
N PRO A 570 -5.96 -1.70 33.91
CA PRO A 570 -5.42 -2.71 33.02
C PRO A 570 -4.58 -2.11 31.88
N VAL A 571 -3.53 -2.83 31.47
CA VAL A 571 -2.72 -2.53 30.29
C VAL A 571 -2.94 -3.58 29.20
N SER A 572 -2.91 -4.86 29.58
CA SER A 572 -3.26 -5.98 28.70
C SER A 572 -4.44 -6.72 29.30
N LEU A 573 -5.46 -6.99 28.47
CA LEU A 573 -6.74 -7.48 28.96
C LEU A 573 -7.36 -8.44 27.91
N THR A 574 -8.10 -9.44 28.40
CA THR A 574 -8.90 -10.32 27.57
C THR A 574 -10.39 -10.17 27.92
N ASN A 575 -11.25 -10.27 26.91
CA ASN A 575 -12.70 -10.23 27.07
C ASN A 575 -13.38 -11.27 26.18
N THR A 576 -14.58 -11.65 26.54
CA THR A 576 -15.48 -12.46 25.71
C THR A 576 -16.73 -11.67 25.46
N PHE A 577 -17.12 -11.50 24.19
CA PHE A 577 -18.34 -10.83 23.80
C PHE A 577 -19.14 -11.75 22.86
N GLY A 578 -20.32 -12.16 23.27
CA GLY A 578 -21.06 -13.20 22.56
C GLY A 578 -20.27 -14.50 22.49
N LYS A 579 -19.93 -14.95 21.28
CA LYS A 579 -19.10 -16.15 21.05
C LYS A 579 -17.64 -15.82 20.75
N GLY A 580 -17.30 -14.53 20.61
CA GLY A 580 -15.98 -14.11 20.17
C GLY A 580 -15.04 -13.79 21.33
N THR A 581 -13.74 -13.86 21.04
CA THR A 581 -12.65 -13.54 21.95
C THR A 581 -12.00 -12.21 21.54
N VAL A 582 -11.71 -11.37 22.51
CA VAL A 582 -11.10 -10.06 22.31
C VAL A 582 -9.85 -9.95 23.17
N VAL A 583 -8.77 -9.46 22.58
CA VAL A 583 -7.57 -9.02 23.28
C VAL A 583 -7.43 -7.52 23.09
N TYR A 584 -7.28 -6.80 24.20
CA TYR A 584 -7.09 -5.35 24.17
C TYR A 584 -5.81 -4.94 24.89
N PHE A 585 -5.05 -4.07 24.24
CA PHE A 585 -3.85 -3.42 24.78
C PHE A 585 -4.13 -1.94 24.97
N ALA A 586 -3.99 -1.43 26.20
CA ALA A 586 -4.22 -0.02 26.51
C ALA A 586 -3.08 0.92 26.01
N PHE A 587 -2.14 0.39 25.24
CA PHE A 587 -1.04 1.10 24.58
C PHE A 587 -0.98 0.68 23.10
N PRO A 588 -0.33 1.48 22.22
CA PRO A 588 -0.25 1.20 20.80
C PRO A 588 0.80 0.12 20.51
N ILE A 589 0.46 -1.15 20.80
CA ILE A 589 1.38 -2.30 20.68
C ILE A 589 2.02 -2.41 19.29
N GLY A 590 1.27 -2.14 18.22
CA GLY A 590 1.83 -2.16 16.86
C GLY A 590 2.97 -1.17 16.68
N ARG A 591 2.85 0.03 17.26
CA ARG A 591 3.91 1.04 17.25
C ARG A 591 5.08 0.64 18.14
N ALA A 592 4.80 0.03 19.29
CA ALA A 592 5.85 -0.52 20.17
C ALA A 592 6.65 -1.60 19.44
N LEU A 593 6.00 -2.52 18.71
CA LEU A 593 6.62 -3.53 17.85
C LEU A 593 7.49 -2.94 16.73
N TYR A 594 7.10 -1.77 16.21
CA TYR A 594 7.86 -1.09 15.16
C TYR A 594 9.08 -0.35 15.69
N ASN A 595 8.93 0.35 16.82
CA ASN A 595 9.94 1.25 17.36
C ASN A 595 10.97 0.57 18.29
N TYR A 596 10.58 -0.53 18.93
CA TYR A 596 11.40 -1.21 19.94
C TYR A 596 11.65 -2.67 19.56
N ALA A 597 12.89 -3.10 19.60
CA ALA A 597 13.26 -4.50 19.45
C ALA A 597 13.22 -5.17 20.85
N HIS A 598 12.01 -5.37 21.40
CA HIS A 598 11.81 -5.93 22.73
C HIS A 598 10.93 -7.18 22.72
N ASP A 599 11.43 -8.28 23.26
CA ASP A 599 10.81 -9.60 23.22
C ASP A 599 9.42 -9.62 23.90
N ASP A 600 9.20 -8.83 24.97
CA ASP A 600 7.90 -8.79 25.64
C ASP A 600 6.76 -8.36 24.69
N PHE A 601 7.00 -7.36 23.84
CA PHE A 601 5.98 -6.90 22.88
C PHE A 601 5.71 -7.94 21.80
N VAL A 602 6.78 -8.58 21.31
CA VAL A 602 6.68 -9.67 20.32
C VAL A 602 5.87 -10.81 20.90
N GLN A 603 6.27 -11.33 22.08
CA GLN A 603 5.64 -12.48 22.70
C GLN A 603 4.19 -12.21 23.12
N LEU A 604 3.87 -11.01 23.65
CA LEU A 604 2.50 -10.60 23.96
C LEU A 604 1.62 -10.61 22.71
N PHE A 605 2.11 -10.08 21.60
CA PHE A 605 1.34 -10.02 20.38
C PHE A 605 1.20 -11.39 19.71
N GLU A 606 2.25 -12.20 19.71
CA GLU A 606 2.20 -13.60 19.25
C GLU A 606 1.22 -14.43 20.06
N ASN A 607 1.22 -14.30 21.38
CA ASN A 607 0.26 -14.98 22.26
C ASN A 607 -1.18 -14.51 21.99
N ALA A 608 -1.40 -13.23 21.68
CA ALA A 608 -2.70 -12.74 21.27
C ALA A 608 -3.19 -13.37 19.95
N LEU A 609 -2.29 -13.57 18.99
CA LEU A 609 -2.58 -14.28 17.74
C LEU A 609 -2.86 -15.78 18.00
N ASP A 610 -2.05 -16.44 18.83
CA ASP A 610 -2.23 -17.86 19.20
C ASP A 610 -3.58 -18.09 19.87
N MET A 611 -3.97 -17.20 20.80
CA MET A 611 -5.29 -17.23 21.45
C MET A 611 -6.45 -17.02 20.47
N THR A 612 -6.31 -16.03 19.59
CA THR A 612 -7.38 -15.66 18.66
C THR A 612 -7.47 -16.60 17.45
N LEU A 613 -6.40 -17.27 17.06
CA LEU A 613 -6.38 -18.29 16.02
C LEU A 613 -6.43 -19.73 16.58
N GLU A 614 -6.49 -19.89 17.94
CA GLU A 614 -6.55 -21.18 18.63
C GLU A 614 -5.41 -22.13 18.23
N GLU A 615 -4.23 -21.59 17.95
CA GLU A 615 -3.06 -22.32 17.42
C GLU A 615 -3.38 -23.19 16.17
N ASP A 616 -4.49 -22.91 15.48
CA ASP A 616 -4.96 -23.62 14.30
C ASP A 616 -4.66 -22.84 13.02
N PHE A 617 -3.40 -22.67 12.69
CA PHE A 617 -2.92 -21.87 11.56
C PHE A 617 -3.15 -22.57 10.21
N MET A 618 -3.37 -21.75 9.16
CA MET A 618 -3.46 -22.24 7.77
C MET A 618 -2.14 -22.88 7.33
N ILE A 619 -1.02 -22.33 7.75
CA ILE A 619 0.32 -22.81 7.41
C ILE A 619 1.07 -23.20 8.69
N LYS A 620 1.69 -24.37 8.67
CA LYS A 620 2.70 -24.78 9.65
C LYS A 620 3.99 -25.08 8.91
N THR A 621 5.11 -24.54 9.38
CA THR A 621 6.40 -24.68 8.71
C THR A 621 7.55 -24.52 9.70
N ASN A 622 8.71 -25.04 9.32
CA ASN A 622 10.00 -24.77 9.96
C ASN A 622 10.78 -23.65 9.23
N ALA A 623 10.19 -23.01 8.24
CA ALA A 623 10.82 -21.88 7.55
C ALA A 623 11.24 -20.81 8.56
N PRO A 624 12.43 -20.23 8.45
CA PRO A 624 12.81 -19.11 9.30
C PRO A 624 11.95 -17.88 9.01
N ALA A 625 11.85 -16.98 9.98
CA ALA A 625 11.11 -15.71 9.87
C ALA A 625 11.52 -14.85 8.65
N SER A 626 12.73 -15.11 8.12
CA SER A 626 13.25 -14.46 6.92
C SER A 626 12.75 -15.06 5.59
N VAL A 627 11.85 -16.04 5.61
CA VAL A 627 11.17 -16.56 4.42
C VAL A 627 9.72 -16.09 4.45
N HIS A 628 9.34 -15.20 3.55
CA HIS A 628 7.95 -14.75 3.47
C HIS A 628 7.11 -15.73 2.66
N ILE A 629 6.05 -16.27 3.25
CA ILE A 629 5.10 -17.17 2.61
C ILE A 629 3.82 -16.42 2.30
N GLN A 630 3.34 -16.51 1.05
CA GLN A 630 2.10 -15.89 0.62
C GLN A 630 1.20 -16.90 -0.09
N VAL A 631 -0.11 -16.80 0.15
CA VAL A 631 -1.13 -17.66 -0.45
C VAL A 631 -2.16 -16.81 -1.18
N ILE A 632 -2.42 -17.16 -2.43
CA ILE A 632 -3.45 -16.52 -3.24
C ILE A 632 -4.37 -17.57 -3.87
N SER A 633 -5.63 -17.24 -4.01
CA SER A 633 -6.56 -17.98 -4.88
C SER A 633 -6.35 -17.54 -6.33
N THR A 634 -6.63 -18.43 -7.27
CA THR A 634 -6.45 -18.18 -8.70
C THR A 634 -7.58 -18.76 -9.52
N GLY A 635 -7.76 -18.26 -10.73
CA GLY A 635 -8.81 -18.66 -11.66
C GLY A 635 -10.14 -17.94 -11.44
N GLU A 636 -10.99 -17.91 -12.46
CA GLU A 636 -12.27 -17.18 -12.45
C GLU A 636 -13.20 -17.64 -11.33
N GLU A 637 -13.24 -18.96 -11.07
CA GLU A 637 -14.04 -19.56 -9.99
C GLU A 637 -13.29 -19.60 -8.64
N GLN A 638 -12.10 -18.99 -8.55
CA GLN A 638 -11.24 -19.04 -7.37
C GLN A 638 -10.95 -20.47 -6.89
N ASN A 639 -10.87 -21.42 -7.83
CA ASN A 639 -10.67 -22.84 -7.58
C ASN A 639 -9.20 -23.29 -7.66
N GLY A 640 -8.27 -22.39 -7.92
CA GLY A 640 -6.84 -22.60 -7.78
C GLY A 640 -6.31 -21.97 -6.50
N VAL A 641 -5.26 -22.53 -5.94
CA VAL A 641 -4.50 -21.96 -4.81
C VAL A 641 -3.02 -21.99 -5.18
N MET A 642 -2.39 -20.83 -5.23
CA MET A 642 -0.94 -20.73 -5.34
C MET A 642 -0.37 -20.34 -3.98
N MET A 643 0.61 -21.10 -3.52
CA MET A 643 1.46 -20.73 -2.40
C MET A 643 2.86 -20.45 -2.90
N SER A 644 3.45 -19.37 -2.46
CA SER A 644 4.80 -18.94 -2.83
C SER A 644 5.65 -18.60 -1.61
N LEU A 645 6.95 -18.80 -1.74
CA LEU A 645 7.95 -18.48 -0.74
C LEU A 645 8.96 -17.52 -1.35
N VAL A 646 9.20 -16.39 -0.69
CA VAL A 646 10.23 -15.40 -1.05
C VAL A 646 11.32 -15.41 0.00
N ASN A 647 12.56 -15.57 -0.42
CA ASN A 647 13.70 -15.64 0.48
C ASN A 647 14.25 -14.24 0.77
N HIS A 648 14.23 -13.84 2.04
CA HIS A 648 14.86 -12.62 2.56
C HIS A 648 16.11 -12.90 3.40
N THR A 649 16.58 -14.14 3.45
CA THR A 649 17.71 -14.52 4.32
C THR A 649 19.01 -13.91 3.81
N GLY A 650 19.68 -13.13 4.64
CA GLY A 650 20.87 -12.36 4.28
C GLY A 650 20.65 -10.86 4.16
N THR A 651 19.44 -10.36 4.42
CA THR A 651 19.11 -8.94 4.29
C THR A 651 19.48 -8.08 5.51
N MET A 652 20.42 -8.53 6.36
CA MET A 652 20.84 -7.82 7.57
C MET A 652 21.45 -6.45 7.30
N TYR A 653 22.13 -6.30 6.17
CA TYR A 653 22.82 -5.06 5.80
C TYR A 653 22.47 -4.68 4.36
N ARG A 654 22.38 -3.39 4.10
CA ARG A 654 22.21 -2.87 2.76
C ARG A 654 23.49 -2.20 2.25
N PRO A 655 23.80 -2.30 0.95
CA PRO A 655 23.06 -3.07 -0.04
C PRO A 655 23.16 -4.59 0.18
N VAL A 656 22.08 -5.32 -0.10
CA VAL A 656 22.07 -6.78 -0.07
C VAL A 656 22.86 -7.31 -1.26
N HIS A 657 23.97 -7.98 -1.01
CA HIS A 657 24.85 -8.49 -2.08
C HIS A 657 24.43 -9.88 -2.57
N GLN A 658 23.95 -10.71 -1.66
CA GLN A 658 23.48 -12.08 -1.96
C GLN A 658 22.47 -12.53 -0.92
N LEU A 659 21.61 -13.45 -1.31
CA LEU A 659 20.75 -14.20 -0.39
C LEU A 659 21.48 -15.44 0.10
N VAL A 660 21.12 -15.90 1.29
CA VAL A 660 21.55 -17.20 1.82
C VAL A 660 20.49 -18.23 1.48
N SER A 661 20.86 -19.29 0.79
CA SER A 661 19.92 -20.37 0.47
C SER A 661 19.39 -21.02 1.74
N VAL A 662 18.08 -21.22 1.81
CA VAL A 662 17.44 -21.95 2.91
C VAL A 662 17.14 -23.36 2.45
N HIS A 663 17.43 -24.34 3.32
CA HIS A 663 17.32 -25.74 2.99
C HIS A 663 16.31 -26.47 3.86
N GLN A 664 15.73 -27.56 3.35
CA GLN A 664 14.83 -28.46 4.06
C GLN A 664 13.65 -27.72 4.71
N ILE A 665 12.97 -26.90 3.92
CA ILE A 665 11.78 -26.19 4.36
C ILE A 665 10.60 -27.15 4.30
N GLU A 666 10.10 -27.55 5.46
CA GLU A 666 8.87 -28.31 5.61
C GLU A 666 7.66 -27.36 5.60
N VAL A 667 6.65 -27.69 4.84
CA VAL A 667 5.42 -26.92 4.76
C VAL A 667 4.20 -27.83 4.85
N ASP A 668 3.32 -27.50 5.78
CA ASP A 668 1.99 -28.06 5.94
C ASP A 668 0.97 -26.95 5.64
N ILE A 669 0.23 -27.05 4.55
CA ILE A 669 -0.85 -26.11 4.23
C ILE A 669 -2.22 -26.76 4.35
N LYS A 670 -3.15 -26.15 5.10
CA LYS A 670 -4.53 -26.57 5.21
C LYS A 670 -5.36 -26.02 4.06
N VAL A 671 -6.08 -26.90 3.38
CA VAL A 671 -7.03 -26.57 2.30
C VAL A 671 -8.39 -27.18 2.58
N ARG A 672 -9.44 -26.66 1.95
CA ARG A 672 -10.83 -27.10 2.21
C ARG A 672 -11.10 -28.53 1.73
N HIS A 673 -10.52 -28.91 0.60
CA HIS A 673 -10.73 -30.20 -0.06
C HIS A 673 -9.42 -30.73 -0.63
N SER A 674 -9.38 -32.02 -0.98
CA SER A 674 -8.25 -32.60 -1.71
C SER A 674 -8.08 -31.94 -3.07
N PRO A 675 -6.87 -31.46 -3.41
CA PRO A 675 -6.60 -30.92 -4.74
C PRO A 675 -6.75 -31.96 -5.82
N LYS A 676 -7.37 -31.61 -6.94
CA LYS A 676 -7.44 -32.44 -8.14
C LYS A 676 -6.12 -32.53 -8.89
N GLU A 677 -5.29 -31.51 -8.72
CA GLU A 677 -4.01 -31.38 -9.39
C GLU A 677 -3.05 -30.58 -8.51
N LEU A 678 -1.79 -30.97 -8.50
CA LEU A 678 -0.68 -30.30 -7.83
C LEU A 678 0.43 -30.05 -8.85
N ARG A 679 0.91 -28.82 -8.95
CA ARG A 679 2.01 -28.42 -9.83
C ARG A 679 3.06 -27.63 -9.08
N ILE A 680 4.30 -27.84 -9.43
CA ILE A 680 5.41 -26.96 -9.11
C ILE A 680 5.49 -25.92 -10.23
N LEU A 681 5.24 -24.66 -9.92
CA LEU A 681 5.37 -23.57 -10.89
C LEU A 681 6.82 -23.10 -10.97
N LYS A 682 7.51 -23.06 -9.81
CA LYS A 682 8.94 -22.77 -9.72
C LYS A 682 9.53 -23.34 -8.44
N ALA A 683 10.61 -24.09 -8.54
CA ALA A 683 11.44 -24.54 -7.43
C ALA A 683 12.83 -24.96 -7.92
N GLU A 684 13.81 -24.99 -7.05
CA GLU A 684 15.20 -25.40 -7.35
C GLU A 684 15.36 -26.94 -7.42
N SER A 685 14.39 -27.67 -6.86
CA SER A 685 14.39 -29.14 -6.83
C SER A 685 12.98 -29.69 -6.96
N PRO A 686 12.81 -30.96 -7.36
CA PRO A 686 11.51 -31.63 -7.34
C PRO A 686 10.88 -31.62 -5.95
N VAL A 687 9.56 -31.45 -5.90
CA VAL A 687 8.77 -31.43 -4.65
C VAL A 687 7.83 -32.61 -4.64
N VAL A 688 7.82 -33.36 -3.53
CA VAL A 688 6.92 -34.49 -3.32
C VAL A 688 5.84 -34.07 -2.33
N PHE A 689 4.58 -34.25 -2.72
CA PHE A 689 3.43 -33.90 -1.93
C PHE A 689 2.86 -35.13 -1.20
N LYS A 690 2.43 -34.92 0.05
CA LYS A 690 1.67 -35.89 0.85
C LYS A 690 0.37 -35.25 1.30
N GLU A 691 -0.72 -35.98 1.23
CA GLU A 691 -2.04 -35.55 1.67
C GLU A 691 -2.41 -36.24 3.00
N THR A 692 -3.01 -35.49 3.92
CA THR A 692 -3.59 -35.98 5.15
C THR A 692 -4.97 -35.38 5.35
N ARG A 693 -6.00 -36.17 5.57
CA ARG A 693 -7.34 -35.71 5.91
C ARG A 693 -7.45 -35.43 7.39
N ASN A 694 -8.02 -34.29 7.75
CA ASN A 694 -8.23 -33.88 9.13
C ASN A 694 -9.66 -34.27 9.62
N ASP A 695 -9.85 -34.44 10.92
CA ASP A 695 -11.11 -34.84 11.53
C ASP A 695 -12.24 -33.82 11.27
N ASN A 696 -11.89 -32.56 11.05
CA ASN A 696 -12.86 -31.47 10.73
C ASN A 696 -13.23 -31.40 9.23
N GLY A 697 -12.82 -32.39 8.43
CA GLY A 697 -13.11 -32.46 7.00
C GLY A 697 -12.18 -31.66 6.08
N THR A 698 -11.26 -30.89 6.64
CA THR A 698 -10.21 -30.21 5.86
C THR A 698 -9.09 -31.19 5.46
N VAL A 699 -8.23 -30.75 4.57
CA VAL A 699 -7.09 -31.53 4.10
C VAL A 699 -5.80 -30.77 4.35
N THR A 700 -4.77 -31.44 4.84
CA THR A 700 -3.42 -30.90 4.95
C THR A 700 -2.55 -31.44 3.83
N ILE A 701 -2.00 -30.56 3.01
CA ILE A 701 -0.98 -30.90 2.01
C ILE A 701 0.38 -30.61 2.62
N LYS A 702 1.23 -31.62 2.65
CA LYS A 702 2.59 -31.57 3.20
C LYS A 702 3.61 -31.72 2.09
N PHE A 703 4.66 -30.92 2.14
CA PHE A 703 5.80 -31.06 1.24
C PHE A 703 7.08 -30.49 1.86
N VAL A 704 8.21 -30.83 1.25
CA VAL A 704 9.53 -30.30 1.62
C VAL A 704 10.15 -29.65 0.40
N LEU A 705 10.66 -28.44 0.57
CA LEU A 705 11.54 -27.77 -0.38
C LEU A 705 12.98 -28.04 0.07
N ASP A 706 13.72 -28.80 -0.72
CA ASP A 706 15.12 -29.10 -0.41
C ASP A 706 15.98 -27.85 -0.39
N ARG A 707 15.68 -26.89 -1.26
CA ARG A 707 16.43 -25.63 -1.39
C ARG A 707 15.53 -24.51 -1.89
N LEU A 708 15.71 -23.33 -1.29
CA LEU A 708 15.10 -22.06 -1.69
C LEU A 708 16.21 -21.00 -1.85
N ASP A 709 16.50 -20.60 -3.08
CA ASP A 709 17.47 -19.54 -3.36
C ASP A 709 16.82 -18.15 -3.33
N GLU A 710 15.89 -17.86 -4.22
CA GLU A 710 15.20 -16.58 -4.32
C GLU A 710 13.68 -16.74 -4.12
N PHE A 711 13.06 -17.64 -4.87
CA PHE A 711 11.61 -17.78 -4.96
C PHE A 711 11.19 -19.20 -5.33
N ALA A 712 10.16 -19.70 -4.68
CA ALA A 712 9.49 -20.92 -5.06
C ALA A 712 7.98 -20.73 -5.08
N ALA A 713 7.28 -21.47 -5.94
CA ALA A 713 5.83 -21.46 -6.04
C ALA A 713 5.26 -22.83 -6.37
N VAL A 714 4.24 -23.24 -5.61
CA VAL A 714 3.45 -24.43 -5.85
C VAL A 714 1.99 -24.03 -6.09
N TRP A 715 1.29 -24.77 -6.95
CA TRP A 715 -0.09 -24.52 -7.27
C TRP A 715 -0.95 -25.77 -7.11
N MET A 716 -2.14 -25.59 -6.62
CA MET A 716 -3.13 -26.62 -6.33
C MET A 716 -4.45 -26.27 -7.02
N LYS A 717 -5.01 -27.18 -7.81
CA LYS A 717 -6.37 -27.06 -8.35
C LYS A 717 -7.35 -27.75 -7.41
N MET A 718 -8.26 -26.98 -6.82
CA MET A 718 -9.23 -27.45 -5.85
C MET A 718 -10.45 -28.13 -6.49
#